data_cd59b4f3ca3d77df77360708dfd18091
#
_entry.id   cd59b4f3ca3d77df77360708dfd18091
#
_cell.length_a   1.000
_cell.length_b   1.000
_cell.length_c   1.000
_cell.angle_alpha   90.00
_cell.angle_beta   90.00
_cell.angle_gamma   90.00
#
_symmetry.space_group_name_H-M   'P 1'
#
loop_
_entity.id
_entity.type
_entity.pdbx_description
1 polymer ?
#
loop_
_entity_poly.entity_id
_entity_poly.type
_entity_poly.pdbx_seq_one_letter_code
_entity_poly.pdbx_strand_id
1 'polypeptide(L)'
;MIIDKNKLIFSIKTAIVMAMTAVLMYSCAQMGNIEGGDEDEDPPVLKRSKPKIYSGDFHKKKVKMKFDEFFTLEKIDQKFLMSPPQFEKAPKIKERGKKIIVKFKEPLRDDTTYTLQFFDCIQDYHEGNHEPNFDFVFSTAAVCDSFAVSGTVRDAETLAKEDNILVGLYSENVIGEDSCVIKYKPNYITRTDTAGHFSVRNIAPGRYKIFVLKDINETQKFDLENEKIGYINTVIEPEAQTVTKIDSLPAGTVLHSGTPGHKIIDTLQNDTVIIQNLLYTTPNNITLFAFNQIKTIQYITDRQRDLRTRFLLCFNKSVTNDTVLITYVEDTLKSPQMIYDFNYNRDSLFVWLMDTADVRNDTLQLRVTFSTIDSLLNPTTETDTIRLRYSVKKAKAGDKKTKASAKPPIDSLNFTVKSNFSGDFDQNGLASIQIPIPTVKIDSSKIHLYQLKDSTFDDDMNQKLLKAVRLDSTHFRLVFKRGIKGDIIFYPTDTVVDKNWFSANYSPERDTVDITITDTCIAKKGNFKNMLKYYNDYYLGEVQKLRDTVPTTIVSQKMLKYERPSRDSIKIVFEKPPVRNLELSAINVSTTYDTWYETYPNGFNMTVILRDTAAVYKDTLAIKLTTFDRYLFSKKNNKIIERTFKDTLFAIYNIKMQKIKKTERISADTMQFVFAYPLKDRPFLKLTDTVYNNSWYNIQLSENKDTMTVALNDFAAKLDTLRYSISYLSVDRLENELLKTDTLMSLKPIVVTNQAQPTDRRRRSDLGLDAQRKQEETKKNQVNATLRIPVPYQIIDDTLHLRDKLIKYNWEAAKEYELVVDDSVFTSILNTPNLYFSSKGKIREDDYYGSMNIKLINTGNIEQYPDIDEDLPPFKDIDTARVRVRKRAPLITDSTANFTALSSGLLIVCLCNDNGDILYSKTTNCDGNVVFDYILPADYTLKIIHDRNSNKKWDTGDYLKHQYPERVVQYPRKQSVKSKWNVDVLWKL
;
A
#
# COMPACT_ATOMS: atom_id res chain seq x y z
N MET A 1 -2.40 76.43 -51.97
CA MET A 1 -2.71 75.31 -51.10
C MET A 1 -1.74 75.38 -49.93
N ILE A 2 -2.13 76.14 -48.90
CA ILE A 2 -1.27 76.32 -47.69
C ILE A 2 -1.50 75.11 -46.75
N ILE A 3 -0.53 74.26 -46.70
CA ILE A 3 -0.52 73.12 -45.75
C ILE A 3 -0.29 73.68 -44.37
N ASP A 4 -1.25 73.50 -43.48
CA ASP A 4 -1.25 73.96 -42.06
C ASP A 4 -0.07 73.28 -41.32
N LYS A 5 0.97 74.07 -41.05
CA LYS A 5 2.22 73.64 -40.37
C LYS A 5 1.96 72.95 -39.06
N ASN A 6 0.85 73.29 -38.36
CA ASN A 6 0.52 72.71 -37.07
C ASN A 6 -0.02 71.28 -37.20
N LYS A 7 -0.76 70.95 -38.26
CA LYS A 7 -1.18 69.59 -38.57
C LYS A 7 -0.02 68.67 -38.95
N LEU A 8 0.95 69.18 -39.69
CA LEU A 8 2.13 68.43 -40.07
C LEU A 8 3.02 68.09 -38.84
N ILE A 9 3.20 69.06 -37.94
CA ILE A 9 3.95 68.89 -36.73
C ILE A 9 3.26 67.94 -35.80
N PHE A 10 1.92 67.95 -35.72
CA PHE A 10 1.12 67.00 -34.92
C PHE A 10 1.23 65.60 -35.48
N SER A 11 1.13 65.41 -36.79
CA SER A 11 1.30 64.11 -37.48
C SER A 11 2.67 63.51 -37.25
N ILE A 12 3.76 64.35 -37.32
CA ILE A 12 5.11 63.87 -37.05
C ILE A 12 5.34 63.52 -35.64
N LYS A 13 4.80 64.27 -34.69
CA LYS A 13 4.86 63.92 -33.25
C LYS A 13 4.12 62.61 -32.95
N THR A 14 2.95 62.39 -33.56
CA THR A 14 2.16 61.15 -33.40
C THR A 14 2.88 59.92 -33.99
N ALA A 15 3.53 60.12 -35.16
CA ALA A 15 4.33 59.07 -35.78
C ALA A 15 5.59 58.72 -34.98
N ILE A 16 6.25 59.72 -34.34
CA ILE A 16 7.41 59.48 -33.46
C ILE A 16 6.99 58.77 -32.17
N VAL A 17 5.85 59.14 -31.59
CA VAL A 17 5.31 58.45 -30.39
C VAL A 17 4.92 57.02 -30.74
N MET A 18 4.30 56.79 -31.90
CA MET A 18 3.97 55.44 -32.37
C MET A 18 5.23 54.59 -32.67
N ALA A 19 6.26 55.19 -33.25
CA ALA A 19 7.55 54.51 -33.49
C ALA A 19 8.26 54.19 -32.15
N MET A 20 8.19 55.08 -31.18
CA MET A 20 8.75 54.89 -29.85
C MET A 20 8.01 53.79 -29.05
N THR A 21 6.67 53.75 -29.15
CA THR A 21 5.87 52.64 -28.54
C THR A 21 6.11 51.33 -29.26
N ALA A 22 6.30 51.29 -30.56
CA ALA A 22 6.65 50.09 -31.31
C ALA A 22 8.04 49.55 -30.92
N VAL A 23 9.03 50.42 -30.68
CA VAL A 23 10.36 50.01 -30.21
C VAL A 23 10.31 49.50 -28.77
N LEU A 24 9.46 50.09 -27.90
CA LEU A 24 9.25 49.59 -26.54
C LEU A 24 8.51 48.24 -26.51
N MET A 25 7.68 47.96 -27.48
CA MET A 25 6.98 46.65 -27.63
C MET A 25 7.91 45.55 -28.21
N TYR A 26 9.00 45.90 -28.87
CA TYR A 26 10.00 44.94 -29.38
C TYR A 26 11.09 44.59 -28.36
N SER A 27 11.12 45.25 -27.21
CA SER A 27 11.97 44.85 -26.09
C SER A 27 11.31 43.69 -25.33
N CYS A 28 11.14 42.53 -25.98
CA CYS A 28 11.06 41.28 -25.32
C CYS A 28 12.41 41.02 -24.65
N ALA A 29 12.53 41.35 -23.37
CA ALA A 29 13.54 40.75 -22.56
C ALA A 29 13.29 39.24 -22.62
N GLN A 30 14.11 38.50 -23.35
CA GLN A 30 14.28 37.08 -23.09
C GLN A 30 14.77 37.03 -21.67
N MET A 31 13.90 36.55 -20.77
CA MET A 31 14.40 36.03 -19.51
C MET A 31 15.26 34.83 -19.92
N GLY A 32 16.58 35.03 -19.97
CA GLY A 32 17.49 33.90 -19.92
C GLY A 32 17.12 33.11 -18.68
N ASN A 33 16.93 31.83 -18.83
CA ASN A 33 16.94 30.96 -17.69
C ASN A 33 18.20 31.30 -16.93
N ILE A 34 18.04 31.74 -15.71
CA ILE A 34 19.16 31.85 -14.78
C ILE A 34 19.51 30.37 -14.54
N GLU A 35 20.50 29.87 -15.30
CA GLU A 35 21.19 28.64 -14.95
C GLU A 35 21.87 28.99 -13.63
N GLY A 36 21.32 28.48 -12.52
CA GLY A 36 22.01 28.51 -11.25
C GLY A 36 23.36 27.80 -11.41
N GLY A 37 24.33 28.16 -10.60
CA GLY A 37 25.54 27.37 -10.46
C GLY A 37 25.20 25.93 -10.06
N ASP A 38 26.20 25.05 -10.04
CA ASP A 38 26.06 23.69 -9.52
C ASP A 38 25.39 23.75 -8.14
N GLU A 39 24.47 22.80 -7.88
CA GLU A 39 23.77 22.67 -6.61
C GLU A 39 24.83 22.44 -5.50
N ASP A 40 24.76 23.20 -4.41
CA ASP A 40 25.67 23.04 -3.28
C ASP A 40 25.28 21.80 -2.49
N GLU A 41 26.12 20.76 -2.54
CA GLU A 41 25.92 19.51 -1.80
C GLU A 41 26.62 19.50 -0.42
N ASP A 42 27.42 20.52 -0.12
CA ASP A 42 28.19 20.57 1.13
C ASP A 42 27.31 21.12 2.28
N PRO A 43 27.32 20.49 3.47
CA PRO A 43 26.59 20.98 4.63
C PRO A 43 27.31 22.15 5.31
N PRO A 44 26.59 22.96 6.17
CA PRO A 44 27.17 24.07 6.90
C PRO A 44 28.38 23.67 7.78
N VAL A 45 29.53 24.26 7.58
CA VAL A 45 30.79 23.95 8.31
C VAL A 45 31.13 24.99 9.38
N LEU A 46 31.55 24.52 10.58
CA LEU A 46 31.95 25.38 11.67
C LEU A 46 33.28 26.12 11.37
N LYS A 47 33.22 27.42 11.05
CA LYS A 47 34.42 28.28 10.81
C LYS A 47 35.10 28.78 12.07
N ARG A 48 34.34 29.13 13.10
CA ARG A 48 34.89 29.76 14.31
C ARG A 48 33.94 29.54 15.50
N SER A 49 34.53 29.25 16.63
CA SER A 49 33.76 29.14 17.90
C SER A 49 34.42 29.93 19.05
N LYS A 50 33.64 30.21 20.06
CA LYS A 50 34.09 30.72 21.36
C LYS A 50 33.30 30.00 22.47
N PRO A 51 33.94 29.13 23.25
CA PRO A 51 35.34 28.70 23.18
C PRO A 51 35.68 27.95 21.89
N LYS A 52 36.97 27.60 21.68
CA LYS A 52 37.34 26.65 20.62
C LYS A 52 36.77 25.26 20.98
N ILE A 53 36.46 24.46 19.98
CA ILE A 53 36.09 23.08 20.18
C ILE A 53 37.22 22.35 20.89
N TYR A 54 36.92 21.43 21.80
CA TYR A 54 37.85 20.70 22.67
C TYR A 54 38.73 21.63 23.55
N SER A 55 38.25 22.83 23.93
CA SER A 55 39.00 23.66 24.88
C SER A 55 38.65 23.37 26.33
N GLY A 56 39.60 23.35 27.20
CA GLY A 56 39.44 23.35 28.64
C GLY A 56 39.22 24.75 29.24
N ASP A 57 39.14 24.81 30.57
CA ASP A 57 39.00 26.00 31.42
C ASP A 57 37.85 26.95 31.05
N PHE A 58 36.72 26.36 30.60
CA PHE A 58 35.59 27.17 30.18
C PHE A 58 34.55 27.36 31.30
N HIS A 59 34.51 28.56 31.88
CA HIS A 59 33.60 28.94 32.97
C HIS A 59 32.56 29.99 32.55
N LYS A 60 32.38 30.24 31.21
CA LYS A 60 31.45 31.29 30.71
C LYS A 60 30.03 30.74 30.53
N LYS A 61 29.04 31.64 30.69
CA LYS A 61 27.60 31.30 30.59
C LYS A 61 27.09 31.09 29.16
N LYS A 62 27.92 31.12 28.11
CA LYS A 62 27.49 30.98 26.72
C LYS A 62 28.60 30.51 25.79
N VAL A 63 28.21 29.61 24.88
CA VAL A 63 28.98 29.17 23.74
C VAL A 63 28.48 29.90 22.48
N LYS A 64 29.38 30.23 21.57
CA LYS A 64 29.06 30.82 20.27
C LYS A 64 29.77 30.06 19.17
N MET A 65 29.04 29.63 18.18
CA MET A 65 29.51 28.92 16.99
C MET A 65 29.18 29.75 15.77
N LYS A 66 30.12 29.93 14.83
CA LYS A 66 29.91 30.63 13.56
C LYS A 66 30.20 29.71 12.41
N PHE A 67 29.24 29.50 11.54
CA PHE A 67 29.32 28.68 10.34
C PHE A 67 29.73 29.55 9.12
N ASP A 68 30.08 28.89 8.03
CA ASP A 68 30.44 29.53 6.76
C ASP A 68 29.25 30.10 6.02
N GLU A 69 28.12 29.46 6.12
CA GLU A 69 26.90 29.82 5.42
C GLU A 69 25.71 30.05 6.35
N PHE A 70 24.55 30.36 5.78
CA PHE A 70 23.27 30.45 6.50
C PHE A 70 22.70 29.07 6.65
N PHE A 71 22.09 28.79 7.78
CA PHE A 71 21.50 27.53 8.13
C PHE A 71 20.18 27.73 8.87
N THR A 72 19.38 26.69 8.96
CA THR A 72 18.20 26.60 9.83
C THR A 72 18.42 25.52 10.88
N LEU A 73 17.74 25.65 12.02
CA LEU A 73 17.75 24.64 13.07
C LEU A 73 16.46 23.86 13.06
N GLU A 74 16.47 22.68 12.44
CA GLU A 74 15.29 21.84 12.33
C GLU A 74 15.00 21.12 13.63
N LYS A 75 13.79 21.32 14.20
CA LYS A 75 13.31 20.64 15.43
C LYS A 75 14.29 20.64 16.59
N ILE A 76 15.03 21.74 16.77
CA ILE A 76 16.10 21.86 17.74
C ILE A 76 15.65 21.53 19.18
N ASP A 77 14.43 21.89 19.56
CA ASP A 77 13.87 21.64 20.89
C ASP A 77 13.71 20.13 21.18
N GLN A 78 13.53 19.29 20.14
CA GLN A 78 13.34 17.84 20.24
C GLN A 78 14.65 17.05 20.05
N LYS A 79 15.53 17.52 19.17
CA LYS A 79 16.73 16.77 18.80
C LYS A 79 17.95 17.13 19.65
N PHE A 80 18.10 18.37 20.05
CA PHE A 80 19.29 18.82 20.80
C PHE A 80 19.46 18.13 22.14
N LEU A 81 20.67 17.62 22.41
CA LEU A 81 21.04 17.10 23.72
C LEU A 81 22.31 17.78 24.25
N MET A 82 22.38 17.91 25.56
CA MET A 82 23.58 18.33 26.28
C MET A 82 24.01 17.21 27.23
N SER A 83 25.21 16.73 27.08
CA SER A 83 25.78 15.66 27.91
C SER A 83 27.02 16.19 28.64
N PRO A 84 27.07 16.18 29.98
CA PRO A 84 26.00 15.91 30.94
C PRO A 84 24.82 16.86 30.86
N PRO A 85 23.59 16.39 31.17
CA PRO A 85 22.41 17.26 31.18
C PRO A 85 22.42 18.26 32.32
N GLN A 86 21.82 19.43 32.12
CA GLN A 86 21.53 20.37 33.22
C GLN A 86 20.43 19.81 34.15
N PHE A 87 20.48 20.17 35.43
CA PHE A 87 19.57 19.58 36.41
C PHE A 87 18.11 19.94 36.21
N GLU A 88 17.79 21.25 36.09
CA GLU A 88 16.39 21.70 36.02
C GLU A 88 16.04 22.41 34.70
N LYS A 89 16.93 23.26 34.20
CA LYS A 89 16.61 24.13 33.08
C LYS A 89 17.52 23.92 31.86
N ALA A 90 16.97 23.37 30.80
CA ALA A 90 17.67 23.21 29.54
C ALA A 90 18.31 24.54 29.05
N PRO A 91 19.48 24.51 28.39
CA PRO A 91 20.11 25.68 27.83
C PRO A 91 19.23 26.33 26.75
N LYS A 92 19.34 27.65 26.60
CA LYS A 92 18.62 28.39 25.57
C LYS A 92 19.47 28.51 24.31
N ILE A 93 19.00 27.93 23.23
CA ILE A 93 19.64 28.03 21.93
C ILE A 93 19.00 29.16 21.15
N LYS A 94 19.86 29.96 20.45
CA LYS A 94 19.43 31.05 19.58
C LYS A 94 20.21 31.00 18.31
N GLU A 95 19.51 31.07 17.21
CA GLU A 95 20.04 31.31 15.89
C GLU A 95 20.16 32.83 15.65
N ARG A 96 21.26 33.29 15.06
CA ARG A 96 21.46 34.69 14.65
C ARG A 96 22.33 34.77 13.40
N GLY A 97 21.71 34.76 12.23
CA GLY A 97 22.40 34.70 10.95
C GLY A 97 23.25 33.43 10.89
N LYS A 98 24.49 33.53 10.48
CA LYS A 98 25.43 32.39 10.42
C LYS A 98 26.00 31.96 11.79
N LYS A 99 25.20 32.10 12.90
CA LYS A 99 25.71 31.80 14.26
C LYS A 99 24.67 31.10 15.13
N ILE A 100 25.11 30.07 15.85
CA ILE A 100 24.43 29.47 16.97
C ILE A 100 24.98 30.02 18.29
N ILE A 101 24.08 30.38 19.18
CA ILE A 101 24.43 30.87 20.53
C ILE A 101 23.69 29.99 21.54
N VAL A 102 24.43 29.16 22.27
CA VAL A 102 23.92 28.36 23.38
C VAL A 102 24.17 29.13 24.68
N LYS A 103 23.14 29.44 25.43
CA LYS A 103 23.18 30.13 26.72
C LYS A 103 22.74 29.20 27.84
N PHE A 104 23.66 28.90 28.74
CA PHE A 104 23.37 28.09 29.92
C PHE A 104 22.54 28.90 30.93
N LYS A 105 21.51 28.28 31.44
CA LYS A 105 20.63 28.89 32.47
C LYS A 105 21.12 28.57 33.88
N GLU A 106 21.81 27.45 34.04
CA GLU A 106 22.42 27.00 35.29
C GLU A 106 23.94 27.09 35.18
N PRO A 107 24.67 27.21 36.32
CA PRO A 107 26.11 27.10 36.31
C PRO A 107 26.56 25.73 35.83
N LEU A 108 27.64 25.69 35.08
CA LEU A 108 28.26 24.44 34.69
C LEU A 108 28.90 23.76 35.89
N ARG A 109 28.94 22.46 35.93
CA ARG A 109 29.67 21.69 36.97
C ARG A 109 31.14 21.89 36.75
N ASP A 110 31.89 21.95 37.86
CA ASP A 110 33.35 22.01 37.78
C ASP A 110 33.89 20.64 37.33
N ASP A 111 35.08 20.66 36.80
CA ASP A 111 35.84 19.48 36.39
C ASP A 111 35.05 18.49 35.48
N THR A 112 34.32 19.08 34.53
CA THR A 112 33.37 18.32 33.68
C THR A 112 33.51 18.65 32.21
N THR A 113 33.56 17.63 31.38
CA THR A 113 33.51 17.79 29.91
C THR A 113 32.06 17.75 29.43
N TYR A 114 31.70 18.73 28.62
CA TYR A 114 30.35 18.88 28.04
C TYR A 114 30.39 18.66 26.54
N THR A 115 29.44 17.87 26.06
CA THR A 115 29.17 17.67 24.65
C THR A 115 27.79 18.25 24.32
N LEU A 116 27.72 19.21 23.40
CA LEU A 116 26.47 19.74 22.86
C LEU A 116 26.21 18.99 21.55
N GLN A 117 25.26 18.09 21.56
CA GLN A 117 24.91 17.22 20.42
C GLN A 117 23.77 17.86 19.63
N PHE A 118 24.03 18.20 18.37
CA PHE A 118 23.03 18.79 17.46
C PHE A 118 22.45 17.76 16.51
N PHE A 119 23.05 16.57 16.43
CA PHE A 119 22.67 15.53 15.48
C PHE A 119 22.56 16.10 14.05
N ASP A 120 21.40 15.94 13.42
CA ASP A 120 21.06 16.45 12.08
C ASP A 120 20.24 17.75 12.11
N CYS A 121 20.26 18.50 13.23
CA CYS A 121 19.48 19.73 13.37
C CYS A 121 19.98 20.89 12.49
N ILE A 122 21.28 20.91 12.16
CA ILE A 122 21.88 22.01 11.41
C ILE A 122 21.74 21.69 9.93
N GLN A 123 20.88 22.46 9.28
CA GLN A 123 20.53 22.27 7.87
C GLN A 123 20.85 23.54 7.09
N ASP A 124 21.45 23.42 5.92
CA ASP A 124 21.60 24.56 5.02
C ASP A 124 20.26 25.24 4.73
N TYR A 125 20.31 26.54 4.56
CA TYR A 125 19.11 27.37 4.37
C TYR A 125 18.50 27.23 2.98
N HIS A 126 19.30 26.98 1.95
CA HIS A 126 18.87 26.99 0.56
C HIS A 126 18.62 25.56 0.04
N GLU A 127 19.61 24.69 0.14
CA GLU A 127 19.59 23.36 -0.44
C GLU A 127 19.08 22.31 0.54
N GLY A 128 19.17 22.58 1.84
CA GLY A 128 18.65 21.67 2.85
C GLY A 128 19.63 20.57 3.26
N ASN A 129 20.90 20.70 2.95
CA ASN A 129 21.93 19.73 3.32
C ASN A 129 22.18 19.74 4.83
N HIS A 130 22.19 18.57 5.45
CA HIS A 130 22.38 18.42 6.89
C HIS A 130 23.83 18.14 7.24
N GLU A 131 24.35 18.83 8.27
CA GLU A 131 25.59 18.37 8.93
C GLU A 131 25.26 17.18 9.83
N PRO A 132 25.67 15.95 9.47
CA PRO A 132 25.31 14.76 10.25
C PRO A 132 26.09 14.69 11.56
N ASN A 133 25.38 14.49 12.67
CA ASN A 133 25.97 14.23 14.00
C ASN A 133 26.96 15.30 14.46
N PHE A 134 26.62 16.58 14.34
CA PHE A 134 27.48 17.67 14.81
C PHE A 134 27.53 17.74 16.34
N ASP A 135 28.72 17.51 16.88
CA ASP A 135 29.00 17.61 18.30
C ASP A 135 29.94 18.79 18.60
N PHE A 136 29.62 19.60 19.60
CA PHE A 136 30.47 20.66 20.08
C PHE A 136 30.93 20.40 21.52
N VAL A 137 32.24 20.18 21.71
CA VAL A 137 32.85 19.73 22.96
C VAL A 137 33.66 20.85 23.60
N PHE A 138 33.54 20.97 24.92
CA PHE A 138 34.37 21.85 25.76
C PHE A 138 34.38 21.30 27.20
N SER A 139 35.39 21.71 28.00
CA SER A 139 35.47 21.30 29.38
C SER A 139 35.61 22.49 30.35
N THR A 140 35.09 22.32 31.56
CA THR A 140 35.43 23.22 32.68
C THR A 140 36.72 22.79 33.36
N ALA A 141 37.20 21.55 33.16
CA ALA A 141 38.54 21.14 33.52
C ALA A 141 39.59 21.66 32.50
N ALA A 142 40.86 21.53 32.84
CA ALA A 142 41.97 21.94 31.97
C ALA A 142 42.04 21.17 30.65
N VAL A 143 41.56 19.89 30.62
CA VAL A 143 41.58 19.01 29.47
C VAL A 143 40.21 18.37 29.34
N CYS A 144 39.80 18.07 28.10
CA CYS A 144 38.56 17.33 27.85
C CYS A 144 38.77 15.84 28.07
N ASP A 145 37.76 15.15 28.64
CA ASP A 145 37.72 13.71 28.73
C ASP A 145 37.63 13.09 27.33
N SER A 146 38.13 11.86 27.17
CA SER A 146 38.27 11.21 25.86
C SER A 146 37.70 9.78 25.79
N PHE A 147 37.16 9.26 26.88
CA PHE A 147 36.58 7.93 26.88
C PHE A 147 35.23 7.90 26.14
N ALA A 148 34.89 6.75 25.62
CA ALA A 148 33.60 6.56 24.96
C ALA A 148 33.06 5.13 25.16
N VAL A 149 31.74 5.02 25.12
CA VAL A 149 31.03 3.75 25.15
C VAL A 149 30.07 3.71 23.99
N SER A 150 30.05 2.63 23.22
CA SER A 150 29.20 2.51 22.05
C SER A 150 28.58 1.13 21.91
N GLY A 151 27.53 1.05 21.11
CA GLY A 151 26.83 -0.20 20.90
C GLY A 151 25.55 -0.02 20.08
N THR A 152 24.64 -0.97 20.22
CA THR A 152 23.35 -1.00 19.51
C THR A 152 22.19 -1.20 20.47
N VAL A 153 21.04 -0.64 20.14
CA VAL A 153 19.79 -0.85 20.85
C VAL A 153 18.77 -1.52 19.92
N ARG A 154 18.14 -2.57 20.43
CA ARG A 154 17.11 -3.30 19.73
C ARG A 154 15.87 -3.47 20.62
N ASP A 155 14.71 -3.59 19.98
CA ASP A 155 13.50 -4.02 20.68
C ASP A 155 13.63 -5.47 21.13
N ALA A 156 13.22 -5.77 22.36
CA ALA A 156 13.43 -7.09 22.95
C ALA A 156 12.56 -8.19 22.33
N GLU A 157 11.37 -7.86 21.82
CA GLU A 157 10.43 -8.80 21.22
C GLU A 157 10.70 -8.98 19.73
N THR A 158 10.80 -7.85 19.02
CA THR A 158 10.88 -7.87 17.55
C THR A 158 12.30 -7.94 17.02
N LEU A 159 13.31 -7.63 17.85
CA LEU A 159 14.71 -7.42 17.50
C LEU A 159 14.93 -6.28 16.48
N ALA A 160 13.90 -5.48 16.24
CA ALA A 160 13.99 -4.30 15.39
C ALA A 160 14.96 -3.28 15.97
N LYS A 161 15.63 -2.54 15.11
CA LYS A 161 16.50 -1.44 15.50
C LYS A 161 15.67 -0.33 16.12
N GLU A 162 16.08 0.17 17.30
CA GLU A 162 15.39 1.26 17.99
C GLU A 162 16.04 2.61 17.67
N ASP A 163 15.31 3.44 16.95
CA ASP A 163 15.71 4.78 16.54
C ASP A 163 15.33 5.82 17.60
N ASN A 164 16.19 6.82 17.76
CA ASN A 164 15.96 8.00 18.61
C ASN A 164 15.65 7.66 20.07
N ILE A 165 16.18 6.53 20.57
CA ILE A 165 16.05 6.13 21.98
C ILE A 165 17.18 6.76 22.81
N LEU A 166 16.87 7.25 23.99
CA LEU A 166 17.85 7.85 24.90
C LEU A 166 18.74 6.78 25.51
N VAL A 167 20.05 6.97 25.46
CA VAL A 167 21.05 6.12 26.13
C VAL A 167 21.71 6.94 27.22
N GLY A 168 21.63 6.47 28.46
CA GLY A 168 22.15 7.15 29.64
C GLY A 168 23.15 6.34 30.41
N LEU A 169 24.22 6.98 30.86
CA LEU A 169 25.22 6.42 31.80
C LEU A 169 25.05 7.02 33.16
N TYR A 170 25.00 6.18 34.21
CA TYR A 170 24.93 6.57 35.63
C TYR A 170 26.22 6.17 36.34
N SER A 171 26.88 7.15 36.98
CA SER A 171 28.16 6.93 37.69
C SER A 171 27.97 6.13 38.97
N GLU A 172 29.05 5.63 39.52
CA GLU A 172 29.10 4.78 40.73
C GLU A 172 28.38 5.39 41.94
N ASN A 173 28.38 6.72 42.08
CA ASN A 173 27.67 7.42 43.17
C ASN A 173 26.15 7.15 43.21
N VAL A 174 25.60 6.65 42.11
CA VAL A 174 24.15 6.36 41.96
C VAL A 174 23.92 4.87 41.79
N ILE A 175 24.97 4.07 41.54
CA ILE A 175 24.87 2.63 41.27
C ILE A 175 24.28 1.83 42.44
N GLY A 176 24.47 2.28 43.66
CA GLY A 176 23.91 1.59 44.84
C GLY A 176 22.39 1.66 44.95
N GLU A 177 21.70 2.43 44.15
CA GLU A 177 20.24 2.56 44.17
C GLU A 177 19.61 1.82 43.01
N ASP A 178 18.72 0.89 43.28
CA ASP A 178 17.98 0.11 42.28
C ASP A 178 17.02 0.98 41.44
N SER A 179 16.70 2.15 41.91
CA SER A 179 15.80 3.10 41.29
C SER A 179 16.51 4.32 40.64
N CYS A 180 17.80 4.22 40.32
CA CYS A 180 18.56 5.37 39.80
C CYS A 180 17.95 5.98 38.53
N VAL A 181 17.44 5.19 37.57
CA VAL A 181 16.83 5.68 36.33
C VAL A 181 15.47 6.37 36.60
N ILE A 182 14.82 6.08 37.69
CA ILE A 182 13.55 6.71 38.08
C ILE A 182 13.80 8.02 38.81
N LYS A 183 14.79 8.03 39.73
CA LYS A 183 15.02 9.19 40.61
C LYS A 183 15.90 10.25 39.99
N TYR A 184 16.95 9.85 39.27
CA TYR A 184 18.02 10.75 38.82
C TYR A 184 18.08 10.84 37.29
N LYS A 185 18.58 11.98 36.81
CA LYS A 185 19.01 12.10 35.41
C LYS A 185 20.37 11.44 35.23
N PRO A 186 20.67 10.85 34.09
CA PRO A 186 21.97 10.22 33.82
C PRO A 186 23.12 11.24 33.86
N ASN A 187 24.33 10.75 34.13
CA ASN A 187 25.54 11.57 34.12
C ASN A 187 25.94 11.95 32.66
N TYR A 188 25.82 11.01 31.71
CA TYR A 188 26.07 11.25 30.30
C TYR A 188 24.92 10.69 29.49
N ILE A 189 24.60 11.34 28.38
CA ILE A 189 23.47 10.95 27.52
C ILE A 189 23.81 11.08 26.03
N THR A 190 23.18 10.25 25.24
CA THR A 190 23.09 10.36 23.77
C THR A 190 21.78 9.75 23.27
N ARG A 191 21.56 9.73 21.96
CA ARG A 191 20.45 9.02 21.31
C ARG A 191 20.98 8.05 20.28
N THR A 192 20.19 7.02 19.99
CA THR A 192 20.48 6.12 18.87
C THR A 192 20.18 6.79 17.53
N ASP A 193 20.92 6.37 16.51
CA ASP A 193 20.66 6.70 15.11
C ASP A 193 19.55 5.78 14.51
N THR A 194 19.22 5.98 13.22
CA THR A 194 18.23 5.18 12.48
C THR A 194 18.61 3.69 12.35
N ALA A 195 19.88 3.35 12.54
CA ALA A 195 20.37 1.98 12.57
C ALA A 195 20.37 1.37 13.99
N GLY A 196 19.91 2.13 14.99
CA GLY A 196 19.92 1.73 16.40
C GLY A 196 21.30 1.80 17.06
N HIS A 197 22.31 2.42 16.42
CA HIS A 197 23.63 2.57 17.00
C HIS A 197 23.68 3.80 17.93
N PHE A 198 24.47 3.70 18.97
CA PHE A 198 24.76 4.82 19.87
C PHE A 198 26.25 4.94 20.18
N SER A 199 26.66 6.15 20.51
CA SER A 199 28.02 6.42 21.00
C SER A 199 27.97 7.54 22.03
N VAL A 200 28.17 7.21 23.29
CA VAL A 200 28.35 8.18 24.38
C VAL A 200 29.84 8.53 24.45
N ARG A 201 30.19 9.75 24.11
CA ARG A 201 31.57 10.21 23.96
C ARG A 201 31.94 11.24 25.02
N ASN A 202 33.25 11.50 25.16
CA ASN A 202 33.83 12.50 26.04
C ASN A 202 33.42 12.30 27.49
N ILE A 203 33.43 11.05 27.94
CA ILE A 203 33.11 10.66 29.32
C ILE A 203 34.37 10.58 30.16
N ALA A 204 34.26 10.91 31.45
CA ALA A 204 35.36 10.79 32.39
C ALA A 204 35.65 9.31 32.69
N PRO A 205 36.88 8.96 33.12
CA PRO A 205 37.17 7.63 33.62
C PRO A 205 36.32 7.34 34.88
N GLY A 206 35.80 6.10 34.99
CA GLY A 206 34.97 5.70 36.09
C GLY A 206 34.14 4.48 35.80
N ARG A 207 33.27 4.11 36.74
CA ARG A 207 32.38 2.96 36.65
C ARG A 207 30.97 3.42 36.42
N TYR A 208 30.30 2.83 35.41
CA TYR A 208 28.97 3.26 34.95
C TYR A 208 28.01 2.10 34.79
N LYS A 209 26.71 2.34 35.16
CA LYS A 209 25.60 1.54 34.67
C LYS A 209 25.02 2.21 33.42
N ILE A 210 24.58 1.43 32.46
CA ILE A 210 23.97 1.89 31.22
C ILE A 210 22.49 1.53 31.17
N PHE A 211 21.69 2.49 30.76
CA PHE A 211 20.27 2.34 30.53
C PHE A 211 19.87 2.94 29.19
N VAL A 212 18.86 2.36 28.57
CA VAL A 212 18.14 2.97 27.45
C VAL A 212 16.72 3.27 27.86
N LEU A 213 16.19 4.36 27.36
CA LEU A 213 14.88 4.87 27.71
C LEU A 213 14.20 5.50 26.48
N LYS A 214 13.00 5.04 26.12
CA LYS A 214 12.16 5.73 25.17
C LYS A 214 11.37 6.81 25.90
N ASP A 215 12.05 7.90 26.21
CA ASP A 215 11.57 9.04 26.99
C ASP A 215 10.52 9.82 26.19
N ILE A 216 9.24 9.63 26.51
CA ILE A 216 8.10 10.20 25.76
C ILE A 216 7.82 11.63 26.19
N ASN A 217 8.05 11.93 27.46
CA ASN A 217 7.75 13.23 28.08
C ASN A 217 8.99 14.15 28.28
N GLU A 218 10.17 13.70 27.78
CA GLU A 218 11.45 14.44 27.80
C GLU A 218 11.96 14.78 29.22
N THR A 219 11.61 13.93 30.20
CA THR A 219 12.09 14.11 31.59
C THR A 219 13.49 13.54 31.82
N GLN A 220 13.99 12.70 30.92
CA GLN A 220 15.24 11.93 31.01
C GLN A 220 15.23 10.98 32.24
N LYS A 221 14.04 10.55 32.64
CA LYS A 221 13.80 9.60 33.74
C LYS A 221 12.74 8.60 33.31
N PHE A 222 12.78 7.41 33.85
CA PHE A 222 11.75 6.42 33.64
C PHE A 222 10.61 6.70 34.61
N ASP A 223 9.57 7.41 34.18
CA ASP A 223 8.47 7.87 35.03
C ASP A 223 7.07 7.58 34.43
N LEU A 224 6.98 7.06 33.21
CA LEU A 224 5.74 6.63 32.59
C LEU A 224 5.73 5.12 32.28
N GLU A 225 4.61 4.46 32.54
CA GLU A 225 4.44 3.01 32.28
C GLU A 225 4.52 2.61 30.80
N ASN A 226 4.32 3.55 29.89
CA ASN A 226 4.37 3.32 28.44
C ASN A 226 5.74 3.63 27.82
N GLU A 227 6.72 3.97 28.63
CA GLU A 227 8.10 4.12 28.19
C GLU A 227 8.79 2.77 28.13
N LYS A 228 9.57 2.54 27.06
CA LYS A 228 10.43 1.37 26.99
C LYS A 228 11.69 1.62 27.79
N ILE A 229 12.12 0.62 28.51
CA ILE A 229 13.37 0.60 29.26
C ILE A 229 14.24 -0.57 28.80
N GLY A 230 15.55 -0.40 28.87
CA GLY A 230 16.52 -1.49 28.69
C GLY A 230 17.76 -1.21 29.50
N TYR A 231 18.42 -2.27 29.96
CA TYR A 231 19.60 -2.16 30.83
C TYR A 231 20.43 -3.44 30.79
N ILE A 232 21.65 -3.35 31.30
CA ILE A 232 22.48 -4.50 31.67
C ILE A 232 22.94 -4.31 33.12
N ASN A 233 23.05 -5.43 33.84
CA ASN A 233 23.49 -5.39 35.23
C ASN A 233 25.00 -5.25 35.38
N THR A 234 25.74 -5.52 34.29
CA THR A 234 27.18 -5.38 34.29
C THR A 234 27.61 -3.93 34.38
N VAL A 235 28.48 -3.61 35.31
CA VAL A 235 29.10 -2.29 35.43
C VAL A 235 30.12 -2.11 34.30
N ILE A 236 30.06 -0.99 33.60
CA ILE A 236 30.93 -0.65 32.50
C ILE A 236 32.07 0.22 33.02
N GLU A 237 33.29 -0.18 32.73
CA GLU A 237 34.50 0.59 32.96
C GLU A 237 35.14 0.93 31.61
N PRO A 238 34.96 2.17 31.08
CA PRO A 238 35.54 2.55 29.81
C PRO A 238 37.07 2.55 29.88
N GLU A 239 37.68 1.91 28.88
CA GLU A 239 39.12 1.89 28.71
C GLU A 239 39.50 2.53 27.37
N ALA A 240 40.65 3.14 27.31
CA ALA A 240 41.20 3.72 26.10
C ALA A 240 42.62 3.19 25.81
N GLN A 241 42.80 2.68 24.63
CA GLN A 241 44.10 2.17 24.17
C GLN A 241 44.51 2.90 22.87
N THR A 242 45.74 3.35 22.80
CA THR A 242 46.28 3.88 21.55
C THR A 242 46.76 2.74 20.67
N VAL A 243 46.10 2.58 19.54
CA VAL A 243 46.47 1.57 18.55
C VAL A 243 47.16 2.27 17.38
N THR A 244 48.37 1.87 17.09
CA THR A 244 49.11 2.37 15.94
C THR A 244 48.70 1.58 14.70
N LYS A 245 48.07 2.26 13.77
CA LYS A 245 47.69 1.72 12.47
C LYS A 245 48.77 2.08 11.45
N ILE A 246 49.22 1.11 10.72
CA ILE A 246 50.19 1.28 9.63
C ILE A 246 49.49 0.91 8.33
N ASP A 247 49.25 1.88 7.48
CA ASP A 247 48.72 1.68 6.14
C ASP A 247 49.78 1.97 5.11
N SER A 248 50.06 1.04 4.20
CA SER A 248 50.91 1.26 3.05
C SER A 248 50.05 1.57 1.83
N LEU A 249 50.25 2.74 1.27
CA LEU A 249 49.59 3.18 0.05
C LEU A 249 50.56 3.07 -1.11
N PRO A 250 50.24 2.35 -2.18
CA PRO A 250 51.13 2.24 -3.34
C PRO A 250 51.23 3.58 -4.10
N ALA A 251 52.34 3.72 -4.81
CA ALA A 251 52.53 4.87 -5.72
C ALA A 251 51.40 4.89 -6.75
N GLY A 252 50.92 6.08 -7.06
CA GLY A 252 49.75 6.29 -7.94
C GLY A 252 48.38 6.37 -7.19
N THR A 253 48.37 6.19 -5.86
CA THR A 253 47.16 6.41 -5.07
C THR A 253 46.79 7.88 -5.07
N VAL A 254 45.58 8.22 -5.44
CA VAL A 254 45.07 9.58 -5.44
C VAL A 254 44.50 9.90 -4.05
N LEU A 255 45.12 10.86 -3.38
CA LEU A 255 44.62 11.36 -2.10
C LEU A 255 43.72 12.59 -2.35
N HIS A 256 42.54 12.53 -1.85
CA HIS A 256 41.63 13.66 -1.80
C HIS A 256 41.75 14.29 -0.41
N SER A 257 42.52 15.35 -0.30
CA SER A 257 42.64 16.18 0.91
C SER A 257 42.21 17.61 0.60
N GLY A 258 41.49 18.22 1.51
CA GLY A 258 41.07 19.60 1.42
C GLY A 258 39.88 19.91 2.28
N THR A 259 39.79 21.17 2.71
CA THR A 259 38.58 21.71 3.33
C THR A 259 37.48 21.87 2.26
N PRO A 260 36.19 21.77 2.61
CA PRO A 260 35.09 22.00 1.68
C PRO A 260 35.29 23.31 0.90
N GLY A 261 35.24 23.24 -0.42
CA GLY A 261 35.52 24.36 -1.32
C GLY A 261 36.95 24.44 -1.89
N HIS A 262 37.89 23.61 -1.38
CA HIS A 262 39.21 23.46 -1.97
C HIS A 262 39.64 21.99 -1.89
N LYS A 263 39.26 21.21 -2.91
CA LYS A 263 39.73 19.82 -3.07
C LYS A 263 41.15 19.86 -3.61
N ILE A 264 42.12 19.49 -2.80
CA ILE A 264 43.48 19.22 -3.23
C ILE A 264 43.53 17.76 -3.61
N ILE A 265 43.71 17.47 -4.89
CA ILE A 265 43.91 16.12 -5.40
C ILE A 265 45.43 15.95 -5.49
N ASP A 266 46.01 15.13 -4.63
CA ASP A 266 47.42 14.84 -4.63
C ASP A 266 47.64 13.36 -5.01
N THR A 267 48.53 13.12 -5.95
CA THR A 267 48.84 11.78 -6.38
C THR A 267 50.18 11.40 -5.78
N LEU A 268 50.19 10.32 -4.98
CA LEU A 268 51.42 9.83 -4.37
C LEU A 268 52.41 9.36 -5.45
N GLN A 269 53.59 9.94 -5.47
CA GLN A 269 54.65 9.57 -6.42
C GLN A 269 55.45 8.35 -6.02
N ASN A 270 55.43 7.97 -4.73
CA ASN A 270 56.14 6.82 -4.17
C ASN A 270 55.21 6.05 -3.20
N ASP A 271 55.54 4.77 -2.94
CA ASP A 271 54.89 3.98 -1.89
C ASP A 271 55.03 4.76 -0.56
N THR A 272 53.91 5.08 0.05
CA THR A 272 53.87 5.88 1.26
C THR A 272 53.29 5.08 2.40
N VAL A 273 54.00 5.05 3.54
CA VAL A 273 53.52 4.43 4.77
C VAL A 273 52.91 5.50 5.66
N ILE A 274 51.62 5.40 5.93
CA ILE A 274 50.93 6.27 6.85
C ILE A 274 50.82 5.57 8.20
N ILE A 275 51.40 6.18 9.22
CA ILE A 275 51.33 5.68 10.60
C ILE A 275 50.32 6.58 11.34
N GLN A 276 49.22 6.04 11.78
CA GLN A 276 48.19 6.73 12.55
C GLN A 276 48.09 6.09 13.94
N ASN A 277 48.16 6.95 14.95
CA ASN A 277 47.82 6.57 16.31
C ASN A 277 46.33 6.84 16.56
N LEU A 278 45.53 5.80 16.58
CA LEU A 278 44.09 5.88 16.81
C LEU A 278 43.78 5.56 18.28
N LEU A 279 43.00 6.41 18.90
CA LEU A 279 42.46 6.13 20.23
C LEU A 279 41.30 5.16 20.09
N TYR A 280 41.49 3.94 20.56
CA TYR A 280 40.48 2.89 20.58
C TYR A 280 39.87 2.80 21.96
N THR A 281 38.56 3.00 22.08
CA THR A 281 37.82 2.95 23.34
C THR A 281 36.99 1.69 23.42
N THR A 282 36.96 1.09 24.59
CA THR A 282 36.12 -0.10 24.91
C THR A 282 35.28 0.18 26.15
N PRO A 283 34.09 -0.42 26.28
CA PRO A 283 33.40 -1.28 25.32
C PRO A 283 32.77 -0.52 24.14
N ASN A 284 32.82 -1.12 22.96
CA ASN A 284 32.32 -0.51 21.72
C ASN A 284 31.26 -1.34 20.98
N ASN A 285 30.79 -2.42 21.57
CA ASN A 285 29.86 -3.35 20.97
C ASN A 285 28.74 -3.81 21.93
N ILE A 286 28.31 -2.93 22.83
CA ILE A 286 27.25 -3.24 23.77
C ILE A 286 25.93 -3.39 23.02
N THR A 287 25.23 -4.51 23.25
CA THR A 287 23.85 -4.68 22.75
C THR A 287 22.87 -4.56 23.90
N LEU A 288 21.95 -3.63 23.77
CA LEU A 288 20.88 -3.36 24.75
C LEU A 288 19.53 -3.70 24.13
N PHE A 289 18.66 -4.30 24.94
CA PHE A 289 17.31 -4.65 24.54
C PHE A 289 16.30 -3.78 25.27
N ALA A 290 15.54 -3.00 24.52
CA ALA A 290 14.49 -2.15 25.04
C ALA A 290 13.16 -2.90 25.07
N PHE A 291 12.45 -2.85 26.19
CA PHE A 291 11.16 -3.52 26.38
C PHE A 291 10.18 -2.64 27.12
N ASN A 292 8.89 -2.86 26.91
CA ASN A 292 7.85 -2.26 27.71
C ASN A 292 7.71 -3.02 29.02
N GLN A 293 7.67 -2.30 30.14
CA GLN A 293 7.46 -2.92 31.43
C GLN A 293 6.08 -3.57 31.52
N ILE A 294 5.94 -4.62 32.32
CA ILE A 294 4.65 -5.22 32.63
C ILE A 294 3.73 -4.16 33.24
N LYS A 295 2.61 -3.91 32.54
CA LYS A 295 1.58 -3.01 33.05
C LYS A 295 0.91 -3.65 34.27
N THR A 296 1.13 -3.11 35.43
CA THR A 296 0.63 -3.68 36.66
C THR A 296 -0.77 -3.17 37.00
N ILE A 297 -1.02 -1.88 36.84
CA ILE A 297 -2.29 -1.24 37.17
C ILE A 297 -3.24 -1.32 35.97
N GLN A 298 -4.50 -1.68 36.18
CA GLN A 298 -5.54 -1.68 35.17
C GLN A 298 -6.32 -0.37 35.24
N TYR A 299 -6.53 0.26 34.07
CA TYR A 299 -7.36 1.47 33.95
C TYR A 299 -8.00 1.56 32.54
N ILE A 300 -9.02 2.41 32.42
CA ILE A 300 -9.68 2.69 31.15
C ILE A 300 -8.90 3.76 30.38
N THR A 301 -8.39 3.43 29.18
CA THR A 301 -7.60 4.34 28.34
C THR A 301 -8.46 5.21 27.45
N ASP A 302 -9.56 4.66 26.92
CA ASP A 302 -10.46 5.40 26.04
C ASP A 302 -11.91 4.91 26.20
N ARG A 303 -12.86 5.82 25.87
CA ARG A 303 -14.29 5.56 25.93
C ARG A 303 -15.00 6.32 24.84
N GLN A 304 -15.74 5.60 23.99
CA GLN A 304 -16.46 6.21 22.86
C GLN A 304 -17.88 5.67 22.76
N ARG A 305 -18.84 6.52 22.46
CA ARG A 305 -20.18 6.13 22.05
C ARG A 305 -20.38 6.51 20.59
N ASP A 306 -19.99 5.61 19.70
CA ASP A 306 -20.03 5.76 18.26
C ASP A 306 -21.41 5.53 17.67
N LEU A 307 -22.25 4.72 18.36
CA LEU A 307 -23.64 4.43 18.02
C LEU A 307 -24.53 4.67 19.23
N ARG A 308 -25.82 4.91 18.99
CA ARG A 308 -26.81 5.00 20.09
C ARG A 308 -26.91 3.68 20.84
N THR A 309 -26.79 2.57 20.12
CA THR A 309 -26.97 1.19 20.60
C THR A 309 -25.68 0.58 21.15
N ARG A 310 -24.55 1.28 21.04
CA ARG A 310 -23.24 0.71 21.40
C ARG A 310 -22.28 1.76 21.93
N PHE A 311 -21.44 1.36 22.85
CA PHE A 311 -20.24 2.09 23.24
C PHE A 311 -19.03 1.17 23.34
N LEU A 312 -17.85 1.75 23.28
CA LEU A 312 -16.55 1.09 23.38
C LEU A 312 -15.83 1.56 24.65
N LEU A 313 -15.26 0.62 25.37
CA LEU A 313 -14.29 0.85 26.44
C LEU A 313 -12.99 0.19 26.05
N CYS A 314 -11.89 0.95 26.10
CA CYS A 314 -10.54 0.42 25.91
C CYS A 314 -9.81 0.41 27.25
N PHE A 315 -9.14 -0.68 27.51
CA PHE A 315 -8.32 -0.87 28.71
C PHE A 315 -6.84 -0.87 28.32
N ASN A 316 -5.97 -0.52 29.26
CA ASN A 316 -4.52 -0.51 29.02
C ASN A 316 -3.91 -1.92 28.91
N LYS A 317 -4.59 -2.93 29.39
CA LYS A 317 -4.19 -4.34 29.30
C LYS A 317 -5.42 -5.25 29.23
N SER A 318 -5.19 -6.52 28.91
CA SER A 318 -6.22 -7.56 28.80
C SER A 318 -7.04 -7.70 30.09
N VAL A 319 -8.36 -7.78 29.95
CA VAL A 319 -9.33 -7.95 31.03
C VAL A 319 -9.74 -9.42 31.12
N THR A 320 -9.77 -9.99 32.32
CA THR A 320 -10.29 -11.33 32.57
C THR A 320 -11.82 -11.35 32.62
N ASN A 321 -12.46 -12.47 32.30
CA ASN A 321 -13.89 -12.54 31.96
C ASN A 321 -14.85 -12.03 33.05
N ASP A 322 -14.51 -12.18 34.32
CA ASP A 322 -15.46 -11.98 35.41
C ASP A 322 -15.30 -10.65 36.15
N THR A 323 -14.56 -9.72 35.58
CA THR A 323 -14.06 -8.56 36.32
C THR A 323 -14.62 -7.21 35.90
N VAL A 324 -15.48 -7.14 34.86
CA VAL A 324 -16.11 -5.87 34.47
C VAL A 324 -17.59 -5.89 34.84
N LEU A 325 -17.98 -5.01 35.75
CA LEU A 325 -19.36 -4.77 36.11
C LEU A 325 -19.77 -3.35 35.74
N ILE A 326 -20.88 -3.21 35.02
CA ILE A 326 -21.42 -1.92 34.64
C ILE A 326 -22.76 -1.71 35.31
N THR A 327 -22.90 -0.60 36.05
CA THR A 327 -24.14 -0.20 36.79
C THR A 327 -24.51 1.22 36.48
N TYR A 328 -25.76 1.60 36.77
CA TYR A 328 -26.16 3.01 36.73
C TYR A 328 -25.56 3.81 37.86
N VAL A 329 -25.31 5.08 37.65
CA VAL A 329 -24.80 5.97 38.73
C VAL A 329 -25.88 6.24 39.80
N GLU A 330 -27.15 6.36 39.37
CA GLU A 330 -28.27 6.71 40.24
C GLU A 330 -28.83 5.50 41.00
N ASP A 331 -28.70 4.32 40.45
CA ASP A 331 -29.18 3.08 41.04
C ASP A 331 -28.12 1.95 40.88
N THR A 332 -27.28 1.78 41.89
CA THR A 332 -26.20 0.78 41.88
C THR A 332 -26.68 -0.66 42.01
N LEU A 333 -27.95 -0.89 42.35
CA LEU A 333 -28.53 -2.22 42.42
C LEU A 333 -29.09 -2.66 41.07
N LYS A 334 -29.28 -1.72 40.13
CA LYS A 334 -29.81 -1.98 38.80
C LYS A 334 -28.68 -1.99 37.78
N SER A 335 -28.45 -3.11 37.18
CA SER A 335 -27.55 -3.23 36.04
C SER A 335 -28.32 -3.05 34.74
N PRO A 336 -27.80 -2.25 33.78
CA PRO A 336 -28.39 -2.16 32.45
C PRO A 336 -28.38 -3.51 31.74
N GLN A 337 -29.43 -3.76 30.93
CA GLN A 337 -29.39 -4.94 30.05
C GLN A 337 -28.40 -4.70 28.91
N MET A 338 -27.28 -5.39 28.92
CA MET A 338 -26.16 -5.20 28.01
C MET A 338 -25.57 -6.53 27.56
N ILE A 339 -25.01 -6.53 26.35
CA ILE A 339 -24.18 -7.63 25.86
C ILE A 339 -22.75 -7.14 25.79
N TYR A 340 -21.84 -7.88 26.39
CA TYR A 340 -20.40 -7.63 26.40
C TYR A 340 -19.73 -8.40 25.27
N ASP A 341 -18.94 -7.70 24.47
CA ASP A 341 -18.29 -8.24 23.30
C ASP A 341 -16.82 -7.75 23.28
N PHE A 342 -15.93 -8.62 23.72
CA PHE A 342 -14.49 -8.32 23.79
C PHE A 342 -13.82 -8.58 22.45
N ASN A 343 -12.78 -7.79 22.16
CA ASN A 343 -11.86 -8.09 21.07
C ASN A 343 -10.95 -9.30 21.42
N TYR A 344 -10.17 -9.77 20.45
CA TYR A 344 -9.26 -10.93 20.62
C TYR A 344 -8.29 -10.76 21.79
N ASN A 345 -7.68 -9.57 21.94
CA ASN A 345 -6.72 -9.29 23.01
C ASN A 345 -7.41 -9.00 24.36
N ARG A 346 -8.74 -8.94 24.37
CA ARG A 346 -9.54 -8.61 25.56
C ARG A 346 -9.17 -7.28 26.23
N ASP A 347 -8.58 -6.35 25.49
CA ASP A 347 -8.27 -4.99 25.94
C ASP A 347 -9.31 -3.96 25.49
N SER A 348 -10.25 -4.36 24.66
CA SER A 348 -11.31 -3.52 24.15
C SER A 348 -12.66 -4.22 24.27
N LEU A 349 -13.62 -3.56 24.93
CA LEU A 349 -14.94 -4.07 25.20
C LEU A 349 -15.99 -3.24 24.46
N PHE A 350 -16.68 -3.85 23.51
CA PHE A 350 -17.91 -3.30 22.94
C PHE A 350 -19.09 -3.69 23.83
N VAL A 351 -19.82 -2.70 24.29
CA VAL A 351 -21.02 -2.89 25.10
C VAL A 351 -22.25 -2.50 24.30
N TRP A 352 -23.15 -3.48 24.08
CA TRP A 352 -24.37 -3.30 23.33
C TRP A 352 -25.54 -3.09 24.29
N LEU A 353 -26.26 -1.97 24.11
CA LEU A 353 -27.41 -1.61 24.92
C LEU A 353 -28.67 -2.31 24.40
N MET A 354 -29.39 -2.99 25.29
CA MET A 354 -30.65 -3.68 24.99
C MET A 354 -31.87 -2.87 25.39
N ASP A 355 -31.73 -1.94 26.35
CA ASP A 355 -32.85 -1.09 26.79
C ASP A 355 -33.05 0.06 25.84
N THR A 356 -34.30 0.21 25.35
CA THR A 356 -34.69 1.29 24.44
C THR A 356 -34.61 2.68 25.08
N ALA A 357 -34.71 2.79 26.42
CA ALA A 357 -34.57 4.02 27.15
C ALA A 357 -33.11 4.51 27.08
N ASP A 358 -32.16 3.61 27.30
CA ASP A 358 -30.72 3.91 27.22
C ASP A 358 -30.30 4.28 25.79
N VAL A 359 -30.87 3.58 24.78
CA VAL A 359 -30.60 3.86 23.35
C VAL A 359 -31.09 5.28 22.98
N ARG A 360 -32.21 5.74 23.50
CA ARG A 360 -32.77 7.07 23.23
C ARG A 360 -32.02 8.18 23.94
N ASN A 361 -31.37 7.90 25.04
CA ASN A 361 -30.61 8.88 25.80
C ASN A 361 -29.33 9.30 25.07
N ASP A 362 -29.15 10.60 24.85
CA ASP A 362 -27.95 11.15 24.19
C ASP A 362 -26.71 11.05 25.10
N THR A 363 -26.90 11.01 26.41
CA THR A 363 -25.83 10.92 27.39
C THR A 363 -26.16 9.86 28.43
N LEU A 364 -25.27 8.89 28.58
CA LEU A 364 -25.34 7.88 29.64
C LEU A 364 -24.29 8.15 30.70
N GLN A 365 -24.67 7.98 31.97
CA GLN A 365 -23.74 8.00 33.10
C GLN A 365 -23.75 6.62 33.77
N LEU A 366 -22.62 5.96 33.70
CA LEU A 366 -22.46 4.59 34.14
C LEU A 366 -21.25 4.47 35.08
N ARG A 367 -21.31 3.53 36.01
CA ARG A 367 -20.19 3.06 36.81
C ARG A 367 -19.63 1.81 36.17
N VAL A 368 -18.33 1.79 35.97
CA VAL A 368 -17.61 0.62 35.48
C VAL A 368 -16.66 0.17 36.57
N THR A 369 -16.91 -0.99 37.13
CA THR A 369 -16.04 -1.61 38.18
C THR A 369 -15.22 -2.71 37.48
N PHE A 370 -13.92 -2.70 37.66
CA PHE A 370 -13.01 -3.68 37.10
C PHE A 370 -11.89 -4.02 38.11
N SER A 371 -11.29 -5.19 37.92
CA SER A 371 -10.19 -5.64 38.77
C SER A 371 -8.90 -4.92 38.43
N THR A 372 -8.17 -4.49 39.43
CA THR A 372 -6.85 -3.86 39.27
C THR A 372 -5.94 -4.31 40.44
N ILE A 373 -4.78 -3.73 40.58
CA ILE A 373 -3.87 -3.96 41.72
C ILE A 373 -3.62 -2.63 42.41
N ASP A 374 -3.53 -2.68 43.75
CA ASP A 374 -3.16 -1.51 44.53
C ASP A 374 -1.64 -1.21 44.46
N SER A 375 -1.20 -0.13 45.08
CA SER A 375 0.22 0.26 45.16
C SER A 375 1.11 -0.76 45.88
N LEU A 376 0.51 -1.71 46.62
CA LEU A 376 1.20 -2.82 47.32
C LEU A 376 1.12 -4.12 46.52
N LEU A 377 0.66 -4.08 45.29
CA LEU A 377 0.46 -5.21 44.34
C LEU A 377 -0.63 -6.21 44.82
N ASN A 378 -1.53 -5.85 45.72
CA ASN A 378 -2.65 -6.68 46.08
C ASN A 378 -3.82 -6.53 45.12
N PRO A 379 -4.50 -7.60 44.73
CA PRO A 379 -5.69 -7.54 43.91
C PRO A 379 -6.78 -6.69 44.58
N THR A 380 -7.30 -5.73 43.87
CA THR A 380 -8.38 -4.83 44.29
C THR A 380 -9.33 -4.55 43.12
N THR A 381 -10.40 -3.84 43.41
CA THR A 381 -11.34 -3.40 42.34
C THR A 381 -11.39 -1.88 42.33
N GLU A 382 -11.32 -1.34 41.15
CA GLU A 382 -11.50 0.10 40.87
C GLU A 382 -12.84 0.35 40.23
N THR A 383 -13.47 1.46 40.59
CA THR A 383 -14.75 1.89 40.01
C THR A 383 -14.59 3.26 39.40
N ASP A 384 -14.66 3.32 38.08
CA ASP A 384 -14.65 4.58 37.32
C ASP A 384 -16.08 5.00 36.94
N THR A 385 -16.39 6.30 37.10
CA THR A 385 -17.66 6.86 36.65
C THR A 385 -17.48 7.48 35.30
N ILE A 386 -18.10 6.88 34.29
CA ILE A 386 -17.97 7.29 32.92
C ILE A 386 -19.20 8.05 32.43
N ARG A 387 -18.97 9.10 31.66
CA ARG A 387 -20.00 9.84 30.93
C ARG A 387 -19.83 9.65 29.45
N LEU A 388 -20.80 8.98 28.82
CA LEU A 388 -20.80 8.62 27.41
C LEU A 388 -21.81 9.48 26.65
N ARG A 389 -21.34 10.35 25.77
CA ARG A 389 -22.19 11.18 24.94
C ARG A 389 -22.16 10.66 23.51
N TYR A 390 -23.33 10.41 22.94
CA TYR A 390 -23.48 10.14 21.52
C TYR A 390 -23.17 11.41 20.71
N SER A 391 -22.20 11.38 19.83
CA SER A 391 -21.86 12.48 18.94
C SER A 391 -21.66 11.98 17.52
N VAL A 392 -22.42 12.53 16.58
CA VAL A 392 -22.18 12.32 15.17
C VAL A 392 -20.92 13.11 14.78
N LYS A 393 -19.84 12.44 14.42
CA LYS A 393 -18.64 13.11 13.88
C LYS A 393 -19.05 13.83 12.58
N LYS A 394 -19.17 15.15 12.61
CA LYS A 394 -19.28 15.95 11.37
C LYS A 394 -17.97 15.78 10.60
N ALA A 395 -18.05 15.30 9.37
CA ALA A 395 -16.89 15.25 8.48
C ALA A 395 -16.26 16.65 8.40
N LYS A 396 -14.96 16.76 8.69
CA LYS A 396 -14.23 18.03 8.56
C LYS A 396 -14.36 18.51 7.13
N ALA A 397 -14.85 19.75 6.96
CA ALA A 397 -14.99 20.40 5.67
C ALA A 397 -13.60 20.72 5.09
N GLY A 398 -12.95 19.77 4.49
CA GLY A 398 -11.58 19.90 3.95
C GLY A 398 -11.19 18.83 2.95
N ASP A 399 -11.70 17.62 3.09
CA ASP A 399 -11.33 16.52 2.19
C ASP A 399 -12.25 16.45 0.97
N LYS A 400 -11.88 17.14 -0.11
CA LYS A 400 -12.58 17.10 -1.41
C LYS A 400 -12.45 15.78 -2.17
N LYS A 401 -11.80 14.73 -1.62
CA LYS A 401 -11.53 13.46 -2.35
C LYS A 401 -12.30 12.23 -1.89
N THR A 402 -13.08 12.30 -0.83
CA THR A 402 -13.93 11.16 -0.44
C THR A 402 -15.36 11.63 -0.13
N LYS A 403 -16.11 11.99 -1.19
CA LYS A 403 -17.57 11.86 -1.16
C LYS A 403 -17.96 10.39 -1.34
N ALA A 404 -17.37 9.51 -0.53
CA ALA A 404 -17.99 8.25 -0.22
C ALA A 404 -19.13 8.61 0.74
N SER A 405 -20.36 8.36 0.31
CA SER A 405 -21.59 8.49 1.05
C SER A 405 -21.38 8.15 2.52
N ALA A 406 -21.63 9.10 3.41
CA ALA A 406 -21.76 8.80 4.83
C ALA A 406 -22.73 7.63 4.96
N LYS A 407 -22.24 6.47 5.38
CA LYS A 407 -23.10 5.31 5.63
C LYS A 407 -24.12 5.75 6.67
N PRO A 408 -25.41 5.52 6.45
CA PRO A 408 -26.42 5.84 7.45
C PRO A 408 -26.08 5.09 8.75
N PRO A 409 -26.43 5.65 9.92
CA PRO A 409 -26.23 4.99 11.19
C PRO A 409 -26.79 3.57 11.15
N ILE A 410 -26.08 2.60 11.71
CA ILE A 410 -26.48 1.18 11.72
C ILE A 410 -27.85 0.98 12.40
N ASP A 411 -28.28 1.94 13.17
CA ASP A 411 -29.50 1.88 14.02
C ASP A 411 -30.83 1.73 13.28
N SER A 412 -30.88 1.87 11.96
CA SER A 412 -32.14 1.86 11.20
C SER A 412 -32.19 0.95 9.98
N LEU A 413 -31.16 0.17 9.72
CA LEU A 413 -31.00 -0.55 8.45
C LEU A 413 -30.64 -2.02 8.65
N ASN A 414 -31.13 -2.87 7.73
CA ASN A 414 -30.65 -4.23 7.57
C ASN A 414 -29.13 -4.22 7.43
N PHE A 415 -28.46 -5.18 8.04
CA PHE A 415 -26.99 -5.25 8.02
C PHE A 415 -26.50 -6.29 7.00
N THR A 416 -25.26 -6.11 6.54
CA THR A 416 -24.58 -7.05 5.66
C THR A 416 -23.49 -7.75 6.46
N VAL A 417 -23.45 -9.08 6.38
CA VAL A 417 -22.36 -9.88 6.93
C VAL A 417 -21.10 -9.76 6.05
N LYS A 418 -19.96 -10.09 6.61
CA LYS A 418 -18.70 -10.22 5.88
C LYS A 418 -18.17 -11.64 6.01
N SER A 419 -17.26 -12.03 5.15
CA SER A 419 -16.56 -13.30 5.26
C SER A 419 -15.10 -13.09 4.87
N ASN A 420 -14.20 -13.84 5.49
CA ASN A 420 -12.82 -13.98 5.06
C ASN A 420 -12.68 -14.92 3.86
N PHE A 421 -13.75 -15.67 3.52
CA PHE A 421 -13.76 -16.59 2.40
C PHE A 421 -13.94 -15.84 1.08
N SER A 422 -12.85 -15.50 0.41
CA SER A 422 -12.88 -14.78 -0.88
C SER A 422 -11.56 -14.94 -1.64
N GLY A 423 -11.63 -14.96 -2.97
CA GLY A 423 -10.45 -15.10 -3.82
C GLY A 423 -9.71 -16.42 -3.60
N ASP A 424 -8.38 -16.38 -3.58
CA ASP A 424 -7.57 -17.55 -3.28
C ASP A 424 -7.59 -17.84 -1.78
N PHE A 425 -8.15 -18.98 -1.40
CA PHE A 425 -8.34 -19.39 -0.01
C PHE A 425 -7.46 -20.60 0.33
N ASP A 426 -6.94 -20.63 1.56
CA ASP A 426 -6.04 -21.69 2.00
C ASP A 426 -6.81 -22.98 2.32
N GLN A 427 -6.25 -24.12 1.94
CA GLN A 427 -6.86 -25.43 2.15
C GLN A 427 -7.12 -25.73 3.64
N ASN A 428 -6.23 -25.31 4.52
CA ASN A 428 -6.37 -25.45 5.96
C ASN A 428 -7.03 -24.23 6.62
N GLY A 429 -7.53 -23.27 5.81
CA GLY A 429 -8.15 -22.05 6.31
C GLY A 429 -9.53 -22.32 6.90
N LEU A 430 -9.84 -21.62 7.98
CA LEU A 430 -11.20 -21.58 8.55
C LEU A 430 -11.96 -20.43 7.90
N ALA A 431 -13.02 -20.75 7.16
CA ALA A 431 -13.92 -19.73 6.66
C ALA A 431 -14.78 -19.18 7.80
N SER A 432 -14.94 -17.87 7.86
CA SER A 432 -15.73 -17.20 8.90
C SER A 432 -16.80 -16.30 8.29
N ILE A 433 -17.94 -16.22 8.96
CA ILE A 433 -18.99 -15.23 8.72
C ILE A 433 -18.93 -14.25 9.89
N GLN A 434 -18.56 -13.02 9.60
CA GLN A 434 -18.46 -11.92 10.56
C GLN A 434 -19.77 -11.13 10.58
N ILE A 435 -20.39 -11.06 11.72
CA ILE A 435 -21.67 -10.41 11.94
C ILE A 435 -21.40 -9.06 12.64
N PRO A 436 -21.77 -7.91 12.07
CA PRO A 436 -21.43 -6.60 12.63
C PRO A 436 -22.17 -6.28 13.94
N ILE A 437 -23.28 -6.95 14.24
CA ILE A 437 -24.13 -6.71 15.41
C ILE A 437 -24.43 -8.06 16.05
N PRO A 438 -24.39 -8.20 17.38
CA PRO A 438 -24.79 -9.44 18.04
C PRO A 438 -26.19 -9.90 17.64
N THR A 439 -26.38 -11.21 17.55
CA THR A 439 -27.63 -11.82 17.04
C THR A 439 -28.40 -12.51 18.13
N VAL A 440 -29.74 -12.40 18.08
CA VAL A 440 -30.66 -13.09 18.98
C VAL A 440 -31.12 -14.41 18.40
N LYS A 441 -31.23 -14.49 17.08
CA LYS A 441 -31.73 -15.69 16.36
C LYS A 441 -30.87 -15.94 15.13
N ILE A 442 -30.60 -17.23 14.92
CA ILE A 442 -29.85 -17.72 13.75
C ILE A 442 -30.66 -18.84 13.11
N ASP A 443 -30.91 -18.73 11.81
CA ASP A 443 -31.52 -19.77 11.00
C ASP A 443 -30.42 -20.38 10.10
N SER A 444 -29.73 -21.38 10.65
CA SER A 444 -28.61 -22.05 9.94
C SER A 444 -29.03 -22.78 8.67
N SER A 445 -30.32 -23.12 8.52
CA SER A 445 -30.82 -23.79 7.31
C SER A 445 -30.72 -22.92 6.05
N LYS A 446 -30.51 -21.61 6.21
CA LYS A 446 -30.41 -20.63 5.13
C LYS A 446 -28.96 -20.14 4.88
N ILE A 447 -27.99 -20.83 5.45
CA ILE A 447 -26.58 -20.69 5.07
C ILE A 447 -26.29 -21.85 4.14
N HIS A 448 -25.60 -21.59 3.04
CA HIS A 448 -25.32 -22.64 2.05
C HIS A 448 -23.88 -22.57 1.60
N LEU A 449 -23.25 -23.72 1.51
CA LEU A 449 -21.92 -23.85 0.90
C LEU A 449 -22.08 -24.69 -0.37
N TYR A 450 -21.61 -24.16 -1.48
CA TYR A 450 -21.64 -24.82 -2.77
C TYR A 450 -20.25 -25.04 -3.31
N GLN A 451 -19.95 -26.22 -3.79
CA GLN A 451 -18.81 -26.45 -4.67
C GLN A 451 -19.19 -26.01 -6.08
N LEU A 452 -18.35 -25.20 -6.69
CA LEU A 452 -18.54 -24.73 -8.05
C LEU A 452 -17.81 -25.69 -9.01
N LYS A 453 -18.52 -26.20 -9.98
CA LYS A 453 -17.94 -27.09 -10.99
C LYS A 453 -18.17 -26.50 -12.37
N ASP A 454 -17.11 -26.36 -13.13
CA ASP A 454 -17.22 -25.97 -14.52
C ASP A 454 -17.95 -27.07 -15.30
N SER A 455 -19.08 -26.72 -15.87
CA SER A 455 -19.75 -27.62 -16.81
C SER A 455 -19.35 -27.20 -18.21
N THR A 456 -18.86 -28.15 -19.01
CA THR A 456 -18.60 -27.99 -20.45
C THR A 456 -19.88 -27.93 -21.25
N PHE A 457 -20.97 -27.37 -20.71
CA PHE A 457 -22.22 -27.24 -21.42
C PHE A 457 -22.35 -25.86 -22.06
N ASP A 458 -23.05 -25.87 -23.19
CA ASP A 458 -23.28 -24.76 -24.09
C ASP A 458 -23.75 -23.52 -23.32
N ASP A 459 -22.89 -22.51 -23.29
CA ASP A 459 -23.07 -21.26 -22.53
C ASP A 459 -24.25 -20.39 -22.99
N ASP A 460 -24.89 -20.88 -24.04
CA ASP A 460 -26.01 -20.18 -24.67
C ASP A 460 -27.33 -20.28 -23.87
N MET A 461 -27.37 -21.08 -22.83
CA MET A 461 -28.62 -21.44 -22.13
C MET A 461 -28.89 -20.72 -20.80
N ASN A 462 -27.93 -20.01 -20.21
CA ASN A 462 -28.11 -19.30 -18.94
C ASN A 462 -28.75 -17.92 -19.07
N GLN A 463 -29.73 -17.67 -18.22
CA GLN A 463 -30.35 -16.35 -18.09
C GLN A 463 -29.38 -15.39 -17.38
N LYS A 464 -29.23 -14.18 -17.91
CA LYS A 464 -28.36 -13.15 -17.34
C LYS A 464 -28.95 -11.77 -17.58
N LEU A 465 -28.84 -10.90 -16.57
CA LEU A 465 -29.07 -9.47 -16.73
C LEU A 465 -27.88 -8.86 -17.48
N LEU A 466 -28.12 -8.46 -18.72
CA LEU A 466 -27.08 -7.86 -19.57
C LEU A 466 -26.87 -6.39 -19.28
N LYS A 467 -27.95 -5.66 -19.05
CA LYS A 467 -27.89 -4.23 -18.80
C LYS A 467 -29.03 -3.77 -17.90
N ALA A 468 -28.71 -2.91 -16.98
CA ALA A 468 -29.68 -2.24 -16.12
C ALA A 468 -29.37 -0.74 -16.07
N VAL A 469 -30.34 0.10 -16.36
CA VAL A 469 -30.15 1.54 -16.44
C VAL A 469 -31.33 2.27 -15.80
N ARG A 470 -31.05 3.25 -14.94
CA ARG A 470 -32.03 4.22 -14.48
C ARG A 470 -32.08 5.38 -15.46
N LEU A 471 -33.20 5.50 -16.18
CA LEU A 471 -33.37 6.51 -17.25
C LEU A 471 -33.69 7.88 -16.68
N ASP A 472 -34.60 7.93 -15.68
CA ASP A 472 -35.00 9.15 -14.97
C ASP A 472 -35.38 8.84 -13.51
N SER A 473 -36.06 9.74 -12.83
CA SER A 473 -36.45 9.55 -11.43
C SER A 473 -37.37 8.37 -11.21
N THR A 474 -38.16 7.99 -12.19
CA THR A 474 -39.24 7.00 -12.09
C THR A 474 -39.00 5.74 -12.97
N HIS A 475 -38.17 5.84 -14.00
CA HIS A 475 -38.06 4.77 -14.99
C HIS A 475 -36.70 4.05 -14.96
N PHE A 476 -36.74 2.72 -14.98
CA PHE A 476 -35.59 1.84 -15.15
C PHE A 476 -35.84 0.93 -16.38
N ARG A 477 -34.79 0.60 -17.08
CA ARG A 477 -34.80 -0.42 -18.14
C ARG A 477 -33.80 -1.51 -17.81
N LEU A 478 -34.29 -2.74 -17.82
CA LEU A 478 -33.54 -3.96 -17.65
C LEU A 478 -33.52 -4.73 -18.98
N VAL A 479 -32.35 -5.20 -19.39
CA VAL A 479 -32.21 -6.02 -20.58
C VAL A 479 -31.58 -7.35 -20.17
N PHE A 480 -32.24 -8.42 -20.51
CA PHE A 480 -31.82 -9.78 -20.20
C PHE A 480 -31.31 -10.49 -21.45
N LYS A 481 -30.54 -11.55 -21.26
CA LYS A 481 -30.01 -12.36 -22.37
C LYS A 481 -31.12 -13.06 -23.14
N ARG A 482 -32.20 -13.40 -22.45
CA ARG A 482 -33.38 -14.10 -22.98
C ARG A 482 -34.66 -13.63 -22.33
N GLY A 483 -35.81 -13.99 -22.88
CA GLY A 483 -37.08 -13.71 -22.28
C GLY A 483 -37.21 -14.31 -20.89
N ILE A 484 -37.67 -13.54 -19.91
CA ILE A 484 -37.84 -13.96 -18.52
C ILE A 484 -39.13 -14.76 -18.40
N LYS A 485 -39.09 -15.93 -17.76
CA LYS A 485 -40.30 -16.62 -17.34
C LYS A 485 -40.74 -16.16 -15.97
N GLY A 486 -42.00 -15.83 -15.81
CA GLY A 486 -42.59 -15.26 -14.60
C GLY A 486 -42.25 -13.77 -14.42
N ASP A 487 -42.64 -13.23 -13.29
CA ASP A 487 -42.47 -11.84 -12.98
C ASP A 487 -41.20 -11.59 -12.17
N ILE A 488 -40.56 -10.43 -12.41
CA ILE A 488 -39.43 -10.00 -11.61
C ILE A 488 -39.88 -9.60 -10.19
N ILE A 489 -39.04 -9.82 -9.21
CA ILE A 489 -39.20 -9.31 -7.85
C ILE A 489 -38.14 -8.23 -7.67
N PHE A 490 -38.60 -6.98 -7.57
CA PHE A 490 -37.73 -5.81 -7.39
C PHE A 490 -38.13 -5.09 -6.11
N TYR A 491 -37.19 -4.82 -5.22
CA TYR A 491 -37.46 -4.18 -3.96
C TYR A 491 -36.26 -3.37 -3.45
N PRO A 492 -36.51 -2.21 -2.78
CA PRO A 492 -35.47 -1.49 -2.09
C PRO A 492 -35.07 -2.25 -0.83
N THR A 493 -33.79 -2.20 -0.48
CA THR A 493 -33.25 -2.86 0.71
C THR A 493 -32.99 -1.88 1.85
N ASP A 494 -33.11 -0.60 1.59
CA ASP A 494 -32.88 0.50 2.53
C ASP A 494 -34.14 1.32 2.86
N THR A 495 -35.31 0.87 2.41
CA THR A 495 -36.59 1.57 2.60
C THR A 495 -37.71 0.54 2.59
N VAL A 496 -38.66 0.68 3.50
CA VAL A 496 -39.90 -0.13 3.49
C VAL A 496 -40.85 0.47 2.47
N VAL A 497 -41.43 -0.36 1.62
CA VAL A 497 -42.34 0.03 0.55
C VAL A 497 -43.57 -0.86 0.53
N ASP A 498 -44.64 -0.34 -0.01
CA ASP A 498 -45.88 -1.11 -0.25
C ASP A 498 -45.70 -2.08 -1.42
N LYS A 499 -46.51 -3.14 -1.48
CA LYS A 499 -46.42 -4.16 -2.52
C LYS A 499 -46.50 -3.62 -3.96
N ASN A 500 -47.16 -2.47 -4.15
CA ASN A 500 -47.40 -1.84 -5.46
C ASN A 500 -46.53 -0.61 -5.72
N TRP A 501 -45.32 -0.55 -5.15
CA TRP A 501 -44.44 0.59 -5.28
C TRP A 501 -43.82 0.76 -6.68
N PHE A 502 -43.90 -0.23 -7.54
CA PHE A 502 -43.50 -0.20 -8.94
C PHE A 502 -44.44 -0.98 -9.84
N SER A 503 -44.43 -0.68 -11.12
CA SER A 503 -44.99 -1.49 -12.18
C SER A 503 -43.92 -1.92 -13.17
N ALA A 504 -44.06 -3.13 -13.73
CA ALA A 504 -43.14 -3.68 -14.72
C ALA A 504 -43.87 -3.92 -16.03
N ASN A 505 -43.35 -3.40 -17.12
CA ASN A 505 -43.83 -3.64 -18.47
C ASN A 505 -42.81 -4.45 -19.24
N TYR A 506 -43.22 -5.58 -19.81
CA TYR A 506 -42.37 -6.53 -20.49
C TYR A 506 -42.47 -6.38 -22.00
N SER A 507 -41.31 -6.47 -22.71
CA SER A 507 -41.29 -6.59 -24.16
C SER A 507 -42.05 -7.85 -24.63
N PRO A 508 -42.51 -7.94 -25.89
CA PRO A 508 -43.14 -9.15 -26.41
C PRO A 508 -42.30 -10.40 -26.23
N GLU A 509 -40.99 -10.31 -26.37
CA GLU A 509 -40.02 -11.40 -26.17
C GLU A 509 -39.61 -11.58 -24.69
N ARG A 510 -40.10 -10.71 -23.79
CA ARG A 510 -39.81 -10.65 -22.36
C ARG A 510 -38.31 -10.59 -22.01
N ASP A 511 -37.48 -10.15 -22.94
CA ASP A 511 -36.04 -9.94 -22.76
C ASP A 511 -35.70 -8.53 -22.23
N THR A 512 -36.64 -7.64 -22.34
CA THR A 512 -36.56 -6.26 -21.85
C THR A 512 -37.70 -5.97 -20.90
N VAL A 513 -37.39 -5.37 -19.75
CA VAL A 513 -38.36 -4.99 -18.73
C VAL A 513 -38.19 -3.50 -18.41
N ASP A 514 -39.27 -2.75 -18.64
CA ASP A 514 -39.37 -1.36 -18.23
C ASP A 514 -40.09 -1.25 -16.90
N ILE A 515 -39.37 -0.80 -15.88
CA ILE A 515 -39.89 -0.61 -14.53
C ILE A 515 -40.26 0.86 -14.36
N THR A 516 -41.49 1.12 -13.89
CA THR A 516 -41.91 2.46 -13.49
C THR A 516 -42.19 2.48 -11.99
N ILE A 517 -41.44 3.33 -11.25
CA ILE A 517 -41.69 3.55 -9.82
C ILE A 517 -42.95 4.36 -9.64
N THR A 518 -43.93 3.85 -8.92
CA THR A 518 -45.19 4.49 -8.56
C THR A 518 -45.12 5.22 -7.22
N ASP A 519 -44.24 4.80 -6.33
CA ASP A 519 -44.00 5.44 -5.05
C ASP A 519 -43.22 6.74 -5.22
N THR A 520 -43.88 7.87 -4.89
CA THR A 520 -43.32 9.21 -5.04
C THR A 520 -42.15 9.51 -4.08
N CYS A 521 -42.08 8.81 -2.95
CA CYS A 521 -40.98 8.96 -1.98
C CYS A 521 -39.69 8.33 -2.53
N ILE A 522 -39.78 7.14 -3.09
CA ILE A 522 -38.67 6.43 -3.74
C ILE A 522 -38.26 7.16 -5.03
N ALA A 523 -39.22 7.62 -5.82
CA ALA A 523 -38.95 8.38 -7.05
C ALA A 523 -38.12 9.64 -6.78
N LYS A 524 -38.43 10.35 -5.69
CA LYS A 524 -37.68 11.56 -5.26
C LYS A 524 -36.32 11.25 -4.61
N LYS A 525 -36.09 10.02 -4.13
CA LYS A 525 -34.86 9.59 -3.52
C LYS A 525 -33.79 9.43 -4.61
N GLY A 526 -32.71 10.17 -4.54
CA GLY A 526 -31.65 10.17 -5.58
C GLY A 526 -31.07 8.80 -5.81
N ASN A 527 -30.61 8.16 -4.73
CA ASN A 527 -30.06 6.82 -4.72
C ASN A 527 -30.69 5.99 -3.61
N PHE A 528 -30.98 4.74 -3.87
CA PHE A 528 -31.45 3.76 -2.89
C PHE A 528 -30.84 2.39 -3.18
N LYS A 529 -30.65 1.57 -2.16
CA LYS A 529 -30.18 0.20 -2.33
C LYS A 529 -31.37 -0.67 -2.74
N ASN A 530 -31.16 -1.57 -3.68
CA ASN A 530 -32.20 -2.44 -4.19
C ASN A 530 -31.67 -3.85 -4.47
N MET A 531 -32.61 -4.75 -4.64
CA MET A 531 -32.35 -6.11 -5.09
C MET A 531 -33.38 -6.50 -6.15
N LEU A 532 -32.90 -7.12 -7.21
CA LEU A 532 -33.67 -7.70 -8.29
C LEU A 532 -33.56 -9.21 -8.23
N LYS A 533 -34.69 -9.92 -8.26
CA LYS A 533 -34.74 -11.39 -8.38
C LYS A 533 -35.53 -11.75 -9.63
N TYR A 534 -35.03 -12.67 -10.40
CA TYR A 534 -35.67 -13.20 -11.61
C TYR A 534 -35.40 -14.69 -11.78
N TYR A 535 -36.14 -15.41 -12.62
CA TYR A 535 -36.06 -16.85 -12.76
C TYR A 535 -35.14 -17.28 -13.89
N ASN A 536 -34.38 -18.36 -13.64
CA ASN A 536 -33.62 -19.09 -14.63
C ASN A 536 -34.16 -20.51 -14.75
N ASP A 537 -34.70 -20.88 -15.92
CA ASP A 537 -35.48 -22.13 -16.12
C ASP A 537 -34.64 -23.36 -16.47
N TYR A 538 -33.34 -23.22 -16.60
CA TYR A 538 -32.59 -24.14 -17.43
C TYR A 538 -31.94 -25.32 -16.72
N TYR A 539 -31.84 -25.36 -15.41
CA TYR A 539 -31.18 -26.48 -14.74
C TYR A 539 -32.10 -27.31 -13.86
N LEU A 540 -32.25 -28.60 -14.27
CA LEU A 540 -32.70 -29.71 -13.45
C LEU A 540 -34.13 -29.63 -12.84
N GLY A 541 -35.07 -28.93 -13.49
CA GLY A 541 -36.45 -28.88 -13.05
C GLY A 541 -36.75 -28.06 -11.81
N GLU A 542 -35.71 -27.41 -11.23
CA GLU A 542 -35.86 -26.43 -10.15
C GLU A 542 -35.68 -24.99 -10.67
N VAL A 543 -36.67 -24.16 -10.38
CA VAL A 543 -36.68 -22.76 -10.74
C VAL A 543 -35.67 -22.00 -9.85
N GLN A 544 -34.48 -21.76 -10.34
CA GLN A 544 -33.50 -20.95 -9.61
C GLN A 544 -33.82 -19.45 -9.74
N LYS A 545 -33.95 -18.76 -8.59
CA LYS A 545 -34.08 -17.31 -8.54
C LYS A 545 -32.70 -16.68 -8.60
N LEU A 546 -32.33 -16.10 -9.73
CA LEU A 546 -31.12 -15.29 -9.84
C LEU A 546 -31.33 -13.94 -9.14
N ARG A 547 -30.28 -13.41 -8.56
CA ARG A 547 -30.28 -12.16 -7.79
C ARG A 547 -29.25 -11.19 -8.36
N ASP A 548 -29.69 -9.96 -8.53
CA ASP A 548 -28.85 -8.87 -9.04
C ASP A 548 -29.16 -7.55 -8.35
N THR A 549 -28.31 -6.55 -8.55
CA THR A 549 -28.55 -5.19 -8.07
C THR A 549 -28.68 -4.24 -9.26
N VAL A 550 -29.66 -3.36 -9.19
CA VAL A 550 -29.90 -2.38 -10.25
C VAL A 550 -29.28 -1.04 -9.87
N PRO A 551 -28.48 -0.40 -10.75
CA PRO A 551 -27.96 0.91 -10.51
C PRO A 551 -29.07 1.95 -10.27
N THR A 552 -28.98 2.69 -9.18
CA THR A 552 -29.99 3.69 -8.81
C THR A 552 -29.63 5.11 -9.20
N THR A 553 -28.38 5.35 -9.56
CA THR A 553 -27.93 6.65 -10.05
C THR A 553 -28.47 6.88 -11.45
N ILE A 554 -29.13 8.02 -11.68
CA ILE A 554 -29.58 8.42 -13.02
C ILE A 554 -28.35 8.64 -13.88
N VAL A 555 -28.21 7.82 -14.91
CA VAL A 555 -27.07 7.88 -15.81
C VAL A 555 -27.18 9.13 -16.69
N SER A 556 -26.14 9.95 -16.76
CA SER A 556 -26.04 11.03 -17.73
C SER A 556 -25.87 10.48 -19.13
N GLN A 557 -26.46 11.13 -20.14
CA GLN A 557 -26.22 10.74 -21.52
C GLN A 557 -24.74 10.86 -21.86
N LYS A 558 -24.21 9.85 -22.50
CA LYS A 558 -22.81 9.78 -22.90
C LYS A 558 -22.71 9.00 -24.20
N MET A 559 -21.80 9.39 -25.08
CA MET A 559 -21.42 8.60 -26.24
C MET A 559 -20.36 7.59 -25.81
N LEU A 560 -20.62 6.30 -25.99
CA LEU A 560 -19.72 5.21 -25.59
C LEU A 560 -18.74 4.84 -26.71
N LYS A 561 -19.25 4.76 -27.93
CA LYS A 561 -18.49 4.35 -29.11
C LYS A 561 -19.11 4.96 -30.35
N TYR A 562 -18.30 5.25 -31.34
CA TYR A 562 -18.75 5.52 -32.70
C TYR A 562 -17.80 4.87 -33.71
N GLU A 563 -18.34 4.53 -34.87
CA GLU A 563 -17.60 3.97 -35.99
C GLU A 563 -18.21 4.41 -37.33
N ARG A 564 -17.40 4.48 -38.33
CA ARG A 564 -17.84 4.78 -39.71
C ARG A 564 -17.58 3.56 -40.59
N PRO A 565 -18.56 2.63 -40.65
CA PRO A 565 -18.40 1.35 -41.37
C PRO A 565 -18.38 1.51 -42.87
N SER A 566 -19.07 2.54 -43.41
CA SER A 566 -19.07 2.93 -44.82
C SER A 566 -18.93 4.44 -44.95
N ARG A 567 -18.66 4.93 -46.18
CA ARG A 567 -18.51 6.36 -46.41
C ARG A 567 -19.76 7.16 -46.05
N ASP A 568 -20.93 6.57 -46.25
CA ASP A 568 -22.23 7.16 -46.04
C ASP A 568 -22.89 6.88 -44.70
N SER A 569 -22.28 6.04 -43.83
CA SER A 569 -22.91 5.69 -42.60
C SER A 569 -21.99 5.84 -41.39
N ILE A 570 -22.56 6.32 -40.25
CA ILE A 570 -21.89 6.39 -38.94
C ILE A 570 -22.80 5.70 -37.93
N LYS A 571 -22.23 4.79 -37.17
CA LYS A 571 -22.91 4.15 -36.01
C LYS A 571 -22.40 4.73 -34.72
N ILE A 572 -23.33 5.13 -33.85
CA ILE A 572 -23.04 5.74 -32.54
C ILE A 572 -23.75 4.90 -31.48
N VAL A 573 -23.05 4.57 -30.41
CA VAL A 573 -23.58 3.84 -29.25
C VAL A 573 -23.63 4.79 -28.06
N PHE A 574 -24.80 4.90 -27.43
CA PHE A 574 -25.03 5.76 -26.30
C PHE A 574 -25.19 4.98 -24.99
N GLU A 575 -24.94 5.65 -23.86
CA GLU A 575 -25.15 5.10 -22.52
C GLU A 575 -26.64 4.91 -22.19
N LYS A 576 -27.50 5.81 -22.69
CA LYS A 576 -28.97 5.73 -22.61
C LYS A 576 -29.55 5.75 -24.02
N PRO A 577 -30.71 5.11 -24.25
CA PRO A 577 -31.42 5.28 -25.51
C PRO A 577 -31.69 6.76 -25.77
N PRO A 578 -31.35 7.32 -26.92
CA PRO A 578 -31.66 8.69 -27.24
C PRO A 578 -33.19 8.86 -27.40
N VAL A 579 -33.77 9.76 -26.60
CA VAL A 579 -35.21 10.00 -26.53
C VAL A 579 -35.66 10.92 -27.67
N ARG A 580 -34.78 11.73 -28.24
CA ARG A 580 -35.07 12.65 -29.35
C ARG A 580 -34.04 12.46 -30.44
N ASN A 581 -34.38 12.91 -31.63
CA ASN A 581 -33.43 12.91 -32.74
C ASN A 581 -32.17 13.69 -32.39
N LEU A 582 -31.04 13.24 -33.00
CA LEU A 582 -29.77 13.92 -32.86
C LEU A 582 -29.76 15.19 -33.71
N GLU A 583 -29.23 16.26 -33.13
CA GLU A 583 -28.84 17.43 -33.89
C GLU A 583 -27.35 17.33 -34.22
N LEU A 584 -27.00 17.26 -35.49
CA LEU A 584 -25.62 17.14 -35.96
C LEU A 584 -25.28 18.39 -36.78
N SER A 585 -24.07 18.91 -36.52
CA SER A 585 -23.50 19.97 -37.35
C SER A 585 -22.09 19.57 -37.80
N ALA A 586 -21.85 19.59 -39.10
CA ALA A 586 -20.52 19.35 -39.64
C ALA A 586 -19.61 20.57 -39.36
N ILE A 587 -18.37 20.29 -38.90
CA ILE A 587 -17.40 21.32 -38.50
C ILE A 587 -16.42 21.62 -39.64
N ASN A 588 -15.96 20.61 -40.37
CA ASN A 588 -14.87 20.70 -41.33
C ASN A 588 -15.34 20.55 -42.81
N VAL A 589 -16.63 20.62 -43.03
CA VAL A 589 -17.27 20.55 -44.36
C VAL A 589 -18.47 21.51 -44.39
N SER A 590 -18.63 22.27 -45.46
CA SER A 590 -19.83 23.06 -45.69
C SER A 590 -20.88 22.17 -46.34
N THR A 591 -21.95 21.88 -45.60
CA THR A 591 -23.07 21.10 -46.12
C THR A 591 -24.05 21.99 -46.90
N THR A 592 -24.50 21.54 -48.04
CA THR A 592 -25.30 22.34 -48.99
C THR A 592 -26.81 22.28 -48.69
N TYR A 593 -27.25 21.40 -47.80
CA TYR A 593 -28.67 21.18 -47.51
C TYR A 593 -28.92 21.12 -46.00
N ASP A 594 -30.08 21.56 -45.52
CA ASP A 594 -30.54 21.45 -44.15
C ASP A 594 -30.72 19.99 -43.70
N THR A 595 -30.87 19.06 -44.64
CA THR A 595 -31.05 17.62 -44.40
C THR A 595 -29.87 16.81 -44.95
N TRP A 596 -28.63 17.17 -44.54
CA TRP A 596 -27.43 16.48 -44.96
C TRP A 596 -27.24 15.09 -44.34
N TYR A 597 -28.07 14.73 -43.36
CA TYR A 597 -28.06 13.43 -42.70
C TYR A 597 -29.45 12.98 -42.28
N GLU A 598 -29.62 11.69 -42.07
CA GLU A 598 -30.80 11.06 -41.49
C GLU A 598 -30.36 10.18 -40.27
N THR A 599 -31.24 10.06 -39.26
CA THR A 599 -30.96 9.29 -38.07
C THR A 599 -31.95 8.16 -37.88
N TYR A 600 -31.44 6.97 -37.58
CA TYR A 600 -32.23 5.76 -37.34
C TYR A 600 -31.90 5.20 -35.96
N PRO A 601 -32.73 5.46 -34.94
CA PRO A 601 -32.53 4.95 -33.58
C PRO A 601 -32.89 3.46 -33.49
N ASN A 602 -32.03 2.70 -32.80
CA ASN A 602 -32.29 1.31 -32.46
C ASN A 602 -31.80 1.04 -31.02
N GLY A 603 -32.63 1.27 -30.03
CA GLY A 603 -32.30 1.14 -28.62
C GLY A 603 -31.18 2.09 -28.22
N PHE A 604 -30.05 1.53 -27.79
CA PHE A 604 -28.84 2.30 -27.40
C PHE A 604 -28.00 2.75 -28.61
N ASN A 605 -28.31 2.21 -29.80
CA ASN A 605 -27.59 2.49 -31.00
C ASN A 605 -28.32 3.54 -31.86
N MET A 606 -27.54 4.35 -32.54
CA MET A 606 -28.03 5.31 -33.53
C MET A 606 -27.22 5.14 -34.79
N THR A 607 -27.88 4.91 -35.89
CA THR A 607 -27.27 4.93 -37.24
C THR A 607 -27.57 6.26 -37.89
N VAL A 608 -26.52 6.95 -38.31
CA VAL A 608 -26.58 8.21 -39.06
C VAL A 608 -26.22 7.90 -40.50
N ILE A 609 -27.11 8.21 -41.42
CA ILE A 609 -26.87 8.10 -42.88
C ILE A 609 -26.56 9.49 -43.43
N LEU A 610 -25.40 9.64 -44.05
CA LEU A 610 -24.97 10.90 -44.68
C LEU A 610 -25.56 11.00 -46.08
N ARG A 611 -26.17 12.13 -46.41
CA ARG A 611 -26.81 12.42 -47.72
C ARG A 611 -26.03 13.43 -48.56
N ASP A 612 -25.22 14.24 -47.93
CA ASP A 612 -24.39 15.26 -48.58
C ASP A 612 -23.11 14.66 -49.13
N THR A 613 -22.82 14.85 -50.39
CA THR A 613 -21.65 14.28 -51.09
C THR A 613 -20.33 14.78 -50.53
N ALA A 614 -20.24 16.03 -50.14
CA ALA A 614 -19.02 16.57 -49.53
C ALA A 614 -18.72 15.93 -48.16
N ALA A 615 -19.75 15.61 -47.39
CA ALA A 615 -19.63 14.88 -46.09
C ALA A 615 -19.28 13.39 -46.32
N VAL A 616 -19.88 12.74 -47.33
CA VAL A 616 -19.64 11.33 -47.68
C VAL A 616 -18.20 11.10 -48.11
N TYR A 617 -17.64 11.97 -48.99
CA TYR A 617 -16.29 11.80 -49.51
C TYR A 617 -15.18 12.38 -48.62
N LYS A 618 -15.52 12.97 -47.47
CA LYS A 618 -14.52 13.42 -46.48
C LYS A 618 -13.99 12.24 -45.68
N ASP A 619 -12.70 11.95 -45.75
CA ASP A 619 -12.10 10.80 -45.06
C ASP A 619 -12.19 10.94 -43.51
N THR A 620 -11.99 12.15 -43.00
CA THR A 620 -12.20 12.48 -41.61
C THR A 620 -13.27 13.54 -41.48
N LEU A 621 -14.47 13.15 -41.04
CA LEU A 621 -15.59 14.05 -40.87
C LEU A 621 -15.70 14.45 -39.39
N ALA A 622 -15.52 15.72 -39.10
CA ALA A 622 -15.71 16.28 -37.77
C ALA A 622 -17.15 16.75 -37.58
N ILE A 623 -17.85 16.20 -36.61
CA ILE A 623 -19.27 16.44 -36.35
C ILE A 623 -19.47 16.85 -34.89
N LYS A 624 -20.17 17.95 -34.68
CA LYS A 624 -20.69 18.31 -33.36
C LYS A 624 -22.05 17.69 -33.21
N LEU A 625 -22.23 16.98 -32.08
CA LEU A 625 -23.44 16.26 -31.75
C LEU A 625 -24.11 16.92 -30.54
N THR A 626 -25.43 17.10 -30.62
CA THR A 626 -26.26 17.57 -29.49
C THR A 626 -27.47 16.65 -29.36
N THR A 627 -27.78 16.19 -28.17
CA THR A 627 -28.99 15.41 -27.88
C THR A 627 -29.48 15.67 -26.46
N PHE A 628 -30.72 15.29 -26.20
CA PHE A 628 -31.32 15.42 -24.86
C PHE A 628 -30.63 14.50 -23.85
N ASP A 629 -30.36 14.99 -22.64
CA ASP A 629 -29.86 14.19 -21.53
C ASP A 629 -30.96 13.93 -20.48
N ARG A 630 -31.46 14.99 -19.85
CA ARG A 630 -32.48 14.89 -18.79
C ARG A 630 -33.05 16.26 -18.41
N TYR A 631 -34.10 16.23 -17.61
CA TYR A 631 -34.59 17.41 -16.92
C TYR A 631 -33.92 17.57 -15.57
N LEU A 632 -33.48 18.79 -15.25
CA LEU A 632 -32.91 19.14 -13.95
C LEU A 632 -33.78 20.24 -13.31
N PHE A 633 -34.04 20.09 -12.01
CA PHE A 633 -34.65 21.14 -11.23
C PHE A 633 -33.61 22.15 -10.77
N SER A 634 -33.69 23.37 -11.26
CA SER A 634 -32.81 24.45 -10.86
C SER A 634 -33.36 25.13 -9.58
N LYS A 635 -32.68 24.89 -8.46
CA LYS A 635 -33.00 25.56 -7.18
C LYS A 635 -32.86 27.10 -7.23
N LYS A 636 -32.04 27.62 -8.17
CA LYS A 636 -31.78 29.05 -8.31
C LYS A 636 -32.98 29.81 -8.93
N ASN A 637 -33.69 29.17 -9.86
CA ASN A 637 -34.75 29.80 -10.64
C ASN A 637 -36.11 29.13 -10.41
N ASN A 638 -36.18 28.11 -9.54
CA ASN A 638 -37.39 27.32 -9.25
C ASN A 638 -38.06 26.76 -10.52
N LYS A 639 -37.29 26.43 -11.56
CA LYS A 639 -37.76 25.94 -12.85
C LYS A 639 -37.07 24.65 -13.24
N ILE A 640 -37.76 23.82 -13.99
CA ILE A 640 -37.22 22.65 -14.66
C ILE A 640 -36.43 23.15 -15.86
N ILE A 641 -35.13 22.75 -15.94
CA ILE A 641 -34.23 23.10 -17.03
C ILE A 641 -33.92 21.82 -17.78
N GLU A 642 -33.99 21.90 -19.10
CA GLU A 642 -33.56 20.82 -19.98
C GLU A 642 -32.03 20.81 -20.08
N ARG A 643 -31.44 19.66 -19.80
CA ARG A 643 -30.00 19.43 -19.99
C ARG A 643 -29.78 18.67 -21.28
N THR A 644 -28.92 19.21 -22.11
CA THR A 644 -28.48 18.55 -23.35
C THR A 644 -27.07 17.97 -23.18
N PHE A 645 -26.82 16.84 -23.82
CA PHE A 645 -25.49 16.29 -24.01
C PHE A 645 -24.93 16.84 -25.31
N LYS A 646 -23.69 17.32 -25.26
CA LYS A 646 -22.95 17.84 -26.43
C LYS A 646 -21.60 17.18 -26.48
N ASP A 647 -21.21 16.70 -27.66
CA ASP A 647 -19.91 16.09 -27.90
C ASP A 647 -19.46 16.37 -29.34
N THR A 648 -18.21 16.08 -29.63
CA THR A 648 -17.63 16.20 -30.97
C THR A 648 -17.00 14.86 -31.33
N LEU A 649 -17.39 14.30 -32.44
CA LEU A 649 -16.83 13.06 -32.96
C LEU A 649 -16.04 13.34 -34.25
N PHE A 650 -14.99 12.56 -34.45
CA PHE A 650 -14.16 12.55 -35.65
C PHE A 650 -14.35 11.22 -36.35
N ALA A 651 -15.34 11.17 -37.24
CA ALA A 651 -15.69 9.95 -37.96
C ALA A 651 -14.69 9.69 -39.08
N ILE A 652 -13.74 8.82 -38.83
CA ILE A 652 -12.70 8.44 -39.80
C ILE A 652 -13.17 7.25 -40.61
N TYR A 653 -13.16 7.37 -41.92
CA TYR A 653 -13.34 6.24 -42.80
C TYR A 653 -11.98 5.66 -43.21
N ASN A 654 -11.73 4.42 -42.83
CA ASN A 654 -10.48 3.74 -43.13
C ASN A 654 -10.63 2.80 -44.30
N ILE A 655 -9.97 3.14 -45.42
CA ILE A 655 -9.90 2.30 -46.60
C ILE A 655 -9.20 0.98 -46.25
N LYS A 656 -9.84 -0.14 -46.54
CA LYS A 656 -9.33 -1.48 -46.25
C LYS A 656 -8.28 -1.93 -47.28
N MET A 657 -7.14 -1.23 -47.33
CA MET A 657 -6.03 -1.64 -48.18
C MET A 657 -5.42 -2.96 -47.70
N GLN A 658 -5.37 -3.95 -48.59
CA GLN A 658 -4.77 -5.24 -48.30
C GLN A 658 -3.26 -5.12 -48.10
N LYS A 659 -2.75 -5.77 -47.07
CA LYS A 659 -1.32 -5.88 -46.75
C LYS A 659 -1.00 -7.16 -46.00
N ILE A 660 0.21 -7.61 -46.13
CA ILE A 660 0.73 -8.72 -45.34
C ILE A 660 1.05 -8.20 -43.94
N LYS A 661 0.48 -8.82 -42.88
CA LYS A 661 0.74 -8.52 -41.48
C LYS A 661 1.92 -9.30 -40.93
N LYS A 662 2.02 -10.56 -41.30
CA LYS A 662 3.07 -11.46 -40.84
C LYS A 662 3.47 -12.42 -41.94
N THR A 663 4.74 -12.73 -42.04
CA THR A 663 5.30 -13.81 -42.88
C THR A 663 6.29 -14.58 -42.03
N GLU A 664 6.22 -15.89 -42.11
CA GLU A 664 7.06 -16.79 -41.33
C GLU A 664 7.32 -18.10 -42.09
N ARG A 665 8.55 -18.61 -42.06
CA ARG A 665 8.87 -19.95 -42.51
C ARG A 665 8.85 -20.86 -41.27
N ILE A 666 7.77 -21.61 -41.14
CA ILE A 666 7.47 -22.43 -39.94
C ILE A 666 8.38 -23.66 -39.88
N SER A 667 8.61 -24.27 -41.03
CA SER A 667 9.50 -25.43 -41.22
C SER A 667 10.35 -25.27 -42.46
N ALA A 668 11.21 -26.26 -42.74
CA ALA A 668 12.02 -26.24 -43.97
C ALA A 668 11.17 -26.18 -45.24
N ASP A 669 10.00 -26.81 -45.22
CA ASP A 669 9.08 -27.00 -46.33
C ASP A 669 7.77 -26.19 -46.25
N THR A 670 7.58 -25.40 -45.19
CA THR A 670 6.31 -24.69 -44.99
C THR A 670 6.50 -23.21 -44.60
N MET A 671 5.81 -22.32 -45.33
CA MET A 671 5.74 -20.90 -45.02
C MET A 671 4.29 -20.50 -44.75
N GLN A 672 4.09 -19.46 -43.91
CA GLN A 672 2.80 -18.90 -43.57
C GLN A 672 2.79 -17.38 -43.81
N PHE A 673 1.68 -16.89 -44.36
CA PHE A 673 1.41 -15.47 -44.57
C PHE A 673 0.09 -15.12 -43.91
N VAL A 674 0.07 -14.08 -43.11
CA VAL A 674 -1.16 -13.55 -42.49
C VAL A 674 -1.44 -12.18 -43.12
N PHE A 675 -2.62 -12.05 -43.67
CA PHE A 675 -3.09 -10.85 -44.35
C PHE A 675 -3.95 -9.97 -43.45
N ALA A 676 -4.07 -8.70 -43.83
CA ALA A 676 -4.86 -7.75 -43.02
C ALA A 676 -6.36 -8.01 -43.10
N TYR A 677 -6.82 -8.49 -44.21
CA TYR A 677 -8.23 -8.81 -44.51
C TYR A 677 -8.33 -10.11 -45.28
N PRO A 678 -9.52 -10.75 -45.36
CA PRO A 678 -9.73 -11.93 -46.18
C PRO A 678 -9.33 -11.68 -47.64
N LEU A 679 -8.62 -12.62 -48.22
CA LEU A 679 -8.19 -12.56 -49.62
C LEU A 679 -9.39 -12.77 -50.56
N LYS A 680 -9.52 -11.94 -51.58
CA LYS A 680 -10.52 -12.08 -52.65
C LYS A 680 -10.08 -13.14 -53.66
N ASP A 681 -8.81 -13.13 -54.04
CA ASP A 681 -8.21 -14.04 -55.00
C ASP A 681 -6.96 -14.71 -54.41
N ARG A 682 -6.55 -15.80 -55.01
CA ARG A 682 -5.32 -16.51 -54.59
C ARG A 682 -4.10 -15.69 -54.96
N PRO A 683 -3.21 -15.35 -54.03
CA PRO A 683 -1.92 -14.76 -54.31
C PRO A 683 -1.05 -15.70 -55.12
N PHE A 684 -0.12 -15.16 -55.88
CA PHE A 684 0.90 -15.95 -56.54
C PHE A 684 2.31 -15.53 -56.14
N LEU A 685 3.20 -16.49 -56.04
CA LEU A 685 4.59 -16.27 -55.64
C LEU A 685 5.51 -16.54 -56.83
N LYS A 686 6.57 -15.74 -56.93
CA LYS A 686 7.62 -15.86 -57.93
C LYS A 686 8.99 -15.77 -57.25
N LEU A 687 9.88 -16.70 -57.53
CA LEU A 687 11.27 -16.58 -57.04
C LEU A 687 11.97 -15.45 -57.81
N THR A 688 12.79 -14.66 -57.09
CA THR A 688 13.49 -13.51 -57.67
C THR A 688 14.89 -13.88 -58.19
N ASP A 689 15.53 -14.89 -57.61
CA ASP A 689 16.94 -15.22 -57.85
C ASP A 689 17.13 -16.41 -58.81
N THR A 690 16.07 -17.12 -59.21
CA THR A 690 16.13 -18.27 -60.11
C THR A 690 14.92 -18.34 -61.02
N VAL A 691 15.14 -18.69 -62.29
CA VAL A 691 14.05 -18.99 -63.24
C VAL A 691 13.52 -20.39 -62.98
N TYR A 692 12.50 -20.49 -62.14
CA TYR A 692 11.83 -21.73 -61.85
C TYR A 692 10.37 -21.71 -62.27
N ASN A 693 9.86 -22.85 -62.73
CA ASN A 693 8.47 -23.04 -63.13
C ASN A 693 7.53 -22.87 -61.92
N ASN A 694 6.26 -22.53 -62.13
CA ASN A 694 5.22 -22.30 -61.07
C ASN A 694 4.93 -23.50 -60.17
N SER A 695 5.68 -24.58 -60.25
CA SER A 695 5.51 -25.84 -59.48
C SER A 695 6.32 -25.92 -58.19
N TRP A 696 6.99 -24.83 -57.76
CA TRP A 696 7.84 -24.87 -56.56
C TRP A 696 7.09 -24.73 -55.23
N TYR A 697 5.79 -24.38 -55.28
CA TYR A 697 4.96 -24.19 -54.11
C TYR A 697 3.53 -24.66 -54.35
N ASN A 698 2.81 -24.95 -53.23
CA ASN A 698 1.37 -25.15 -53.21
C ASN A 698 0.74 -24.27 -52.13
N ILE A 699 -0.45 -23.71 -52.37
CA ILE A 699 -1.13 -22.78 -51.48
C ILE A 699 -2.36 -23.43 -50.85
N GLN A 700 -2.51 -23.33 -49.53
CA GLN A 700 -3.73 -23.62 -48.78
C GLN A 700 -4.18 -22.36 -48.03
N LEU A 701 -5.45 -21.99 -48.13
CA LEU A 701 -6.04 -20.85 -47.43
C LEU A 701 -6.82 -21.36 -46.21
N SER A 702 -6.79 -20.57 -45.13
CA SER A 702 -7.67 -20.75 -43.96
C SER A 702 -9.15 -20.57 -44.35
N GLU A 703 -10.07 -21.07 -43.53
CA GLU A 703 -11.51 -20.86 -43.70
C GLU A 703 -11.88 -19.36 -43.84
N ASN A 704 -11.26 -18.52 -43.04
CA ASN A 704 -11.46 -17.06 -43.08
C ASN A 704 -10.69 -16.37 -44.23
N LYS A 705 -9.94 -17.10 -45.03
CA LYS A 705 -9.13 -16.60 -46.17
C LYS A 705 -8.18 -15.47 -45.82
N ASP A 706 -7.82 -15.32 -44.55
CA ASP A 706 -6.89 -14.28 -44.05
C ASP A 706 -5.48 -14.82 -43.83
N THR A 707 -5.34 -16.13 -43.76
CA THR A 707 -4.09 -16.82 -43.55
C THR A 707 -3.82 -17.78 -44.70
N MET A 708 -2.64 -17.71 -45.31
CA MET A 708 -2.20 -18.53 -46.41
C MET A 708 -1.00 -19.37 -45.95
N THR A 709 -1.12 -20.68 -46.06
CA THR A 709 -0.03 -21.63 -45.85
C THR A 709 0.50 -22.09 -47.20
N VAL A 710 1.81 -22.03 -47.37
CA VAL A 710 2.52 -22.37 -48.59
C VAL A 710 3.43 -23.55 -48.29
N ALA A 711 3.13 -24.70 -48.91
CA ALA A 711 3.99 -25.85 -48.92
C ALA A 711 5.02 -25.73 -50.07
N LEU A 712 6.30 -25.90 -49.73
CA LEU A 712 7.42 -25.79 -50.66
C LEU A 712 7.77 -27.19 -51.17
N ASN A 713 8.16 -27.26 -52.45
CA ASN A 713 8.68 -28.53 -53.00
C ASN A 713 10.10 -28.81 -52.49
N ASP A 714 10.62 -30.00 -52.78
CA ASP A 714 11.94 -30.46 -52.30
C ASP A 714 13.11 -29.55 -52.69
N PHE A 715 13.00 -28.82 -53.76
CA PHE A 715 14.03 -27.88 -54.21
C PHE A 715 13.98 -26.61 -53.35
N ALA A 716 12.84 -25.99 -53.21
CA ALA A 716 12.67 -24.77 -52.47
C ALA A 716 12.88 -25.01 -50.94
N ALA A 717 12.51 -26.18 -50.44
CA ALA A 717 12.71 -26.61 -49.05
C ALA A 717 14.22 -26.76 -48.66
N LYS A 718 15.09 -27.05 -49.63
CA LYS A 718 16.55 -27.18 -49.42
C LYS A 718 17.26 -25.84 -49.34
N LEU A 719 16.70 -24.75 -49.85
CA LEU A 719 17.31 -23.42 -49.87
C LEU A 719 17.31 -22.81 -48.48
N ASP A 720 18.47 -22.43 -47.97
CA ASP A 720 18.58 -21.75 -46.65
C ASP A 720 17.96 -20.36 -46.69
N THR A 721 18.01 -19.67 -47.81
CA THR A 721 17.40 -18.36 -48.03
C THR A 721 16.53 -18.41 -49.27
N LEU A 722 15.26 -18.08 -49.11
CA LEU A 722 14.31 -17.94 -50.22
C LEU A 722 14.00 -16.47 -50.46
N ARG A 723 14.29 -15.96 -51.69
CA ARG A 723 13.88 -14.61 -52.07
C ARG A 723 12.79 -14.73 -53.15
N TYR A 724 11.64 -14.08 -52.86
CA TYR A 724 10.47 -14.20 -53.71
C TYR A 724 9.65 -12.92 -53.70
N SER A 725 8.86 -12.72 -54.75
CA SER A 725 7.82 -11.72 -54.81
C SER A 725 6.46 -12.40 -54.62
N ILE A 726 5.58 -11.77 -53.88
CA ILE A 726 4.18 -12.19 -53.71
C ILE A 726 3.25 -11.11 -54.21
N SER A 727 2.36 -11.48 -55.14
CA SER A 727 1.38 -10.57 -55.70
C SER A 727 -0.03 -10.93 -55.25
N TYR A 728 -0.78 -9.95 -54.79
CA TYR A 728 -2.14 -10.09 -54.28
C TYR A 728 -2.97 -8.85 -54.56
N LEU A 729 -4.32 -8.99 -54.62
CA LEU A 729 -5.23 -7.87 -54.83
C LEU A 729 -5.29 -6.96 -53.59
N SER A 730 -5.19 -5.68 -53.83
CA SER A 730 -5.39 -4.60 -52.86
C SER A 730 -6.29 -3.52 -53.48
N VAL A 731 -6.51 -2.44 -52.76
CA VAL A 731 -7.19 -1.27 -53.31
C VAL A 731 -6.31 -0.03 -53.12
N ASP A 732 -6.43 0.93 -54.03
CA ASP A 732 -5.79 2.23 -53.92
C ASP A 732 -6.57 3.18 -52.99
N ARG A 733 -6.14 4.42 -52.86
CA ARG A 733 -6.83 5.44 -52.03
C ARG A 733 -8.21 5.84 -52.60
N LEU A 734 -8.49 5.50 -53.81
CA LEU A 734 -9.79 5.75 -54.46
C LEU A 734 -10.67 4.49 -54.49
N GLU A 735 -10.22 3.43 -53.82
CA GLU A 735 -10.87 2.12 -53.74
C GLU A 735 -10.88 1.31 -55.03
N ASN A 736 -10.06 1.72 -56.04
CA ASN A 736 -9.87 0.92 -57.23
C ASN A 736 -9.00 -0.30 -56.92
N GLU A 737 -9.37 -1.44 -57.48
CA GLU A 737 -8.60 -2.67 -57.32
C GLU A 737 -7.27 -2.59 -58.05
N LEU A 738 -6.20 -2.95 -57.36
CA LEU A 738 -4.85 -3.00 -57.93
C LEU A 738 -4.13 -4.25 -57.46
N LEU A 739 -3.28 -4.79 -58.30
CA LEU A 739 -2.42 -5.90 -57.96
C LEU A 739 -1.15 -5.37 -57.26
N LYS A 740 -1.04 -5.62 -55.99
CA LYS A 740 0.11 -5.23 -55.19
C LYS A 740 1.13 -6.37 -55.15
N THR A 741 2.40 -6.04 -55.33
CA THR A 741 3.50 -6.99 -55.31
C THR A 741 4.51 -6.59 -54.24
N ASP A 742 4.74 -7.42 -53.26
CA ASP A 742 5.73 -7.25 -52.18
C ASP A 742 6.89 -8.26 -52.42
N THR A 743 8.14 -7.77 -52.32
CA THR A 743 9.33 -8.63 -52.39
C THR A 743 9.82 -8.97 -50.98
N LEU A 744 9.95 -10.25 -50.70
CA LEU A 744 10.22 -10.77 -49.38
C LEU A 744 11.36 -11.79 -49.39
N MET A 745 11.93 -12.03 -48.24
CA MET A 745 12.97 -13.01 -47.99
C MET A 745 12.61 -13.84 -46.77
N SER A 746 12.76 -15.15 -46.86
CA SER A 746 12.59 -16.05 -45.71
C SER A 746 13.83 -16.92 -45.51
N LEU A 747 14.22 -17.07 -44.25
CA LEU A 747 15.33 -17.92 -43.82
C LEU A 747 14.78 -19.26 -43.31
N LYS A 748 15.51 -20.34 -43.62
CA LYS A 748 15.19 -21.66 -43.09
C LYS A 748 15.33 -21.67 -41.57
N PRO A 749 14.36 -22.21 -40.81
CA PRO A 749 14.48 -22.29 -39.37
C PRO A 749 15.65 -23.20 -38.95
N ILE A 750 16.49 -22.70 -38.04
CA ILE A 750 17.57 -23.50 -37.46
C ILE A 750 16.97 -24.37 -36.37
N VAL A 751 17.08 -25.68 -36.50
CA VAL A 751 16.71 -26.62 -35.42
C VAL A 751 17.83 -26.55 -34.36
N VAL A 752 17.63 -25.75 -33.34
CA VAL A 752 18.53 -25.68 -32.18
C VAL A 752 18.16 -26.84 -31.27
N THR A 753 18.99 -27.89 -31.27
CA THR A 753 19.04 -28.88 -30.19
C THR A 753 19.52 -28.17 -28.94
N ASN A 754 18.72 -28.25 -27.88
CA ASN A 754 18.94 -27.64 -26.56
C ASN A 754 20.35 -27.77 -26.05
N GLN A 755 21.09 -26.69 -25.94
CA GLN A 755 22.12 -26.49 -24.90
C GLN A 755 21.97 -25.04 -24.40
N ALA A 756 21.78 -24.94 -23.08
CA ALA A 756 21.60 -23.70 -22.34
C ALA A 756 22.85 -22.82 -22.36
N GLN A 757 22.71 -21.56 -22.63
CA GLN A 757 23.52 -20.50 -22.04
C GLN A 757 22.74 -19.17 -22.04
N PRO A 758 22.90 -18.35 -21.00
CA PRO A 758 22.09 -17.17 -20.77
C PRO A 758 22.81 -15.91 -21.24
N THR A 759 22.14 -15.02 -21.90
CA THR A 759 22.37 -13.56 -21.78
C THR A 759 21.40 -12.80 -22.67
N ASP A 760 20.71 -11.94 -22.09
CA ASP A 760 20.32 -10.55 -22.40
C ASP A 760 18.86 -10.28 -22.07
N ARG A 761 18.69 -9.88 -20.80
CA ARG A 761 17.47 -9.27 -20.31
C ARG A 761 17.50 -7.78 -20.65
N ARG A 762 17.08 -7.40 -21.83
CA ARG A 762 16.55 -6.02 -22.11
C ARG A 762 15.98 -5.98 -23.52
N ARG A 763 14.68 -6.17 -23.64
CA ARG A 763 13.71 -5.88 -24.73
C ARG A 763 12.74 -7.04 -24.96
N ARG A 764 11.91 -7.32 -23.97
CA ARG A 764 10.75 -8.22 -24.11
C ARG A 764 9.60 -7.83 -23.19
N SER A 765 9.31 -6.52 -23.03
CA SER A 765 8.18 -6.09 -22.22
C SER A 765 6.91 -5.75 -22.98
N ASP A 766 6.97 -5.53 -24.31
CA ASP A 766 5.80 -4.98 -25.00
C ASP A 766 5.05 -5.94 -25.91
N LEU A 767 5.60 -7.12 -26.22
CA LEU A 767 4.92 -8.11 -27.06
C LEU A 767 4.19 -9.22 -26.31
N GLY A 768 4.44 -9.37 -25.01
CA GLY A 768 3.79 -10.38 -24.17
C GLY A 768 2.41 -9.95 -23.64
N LEU A 769 2.20 -8.67 -23.45
CA LEU A 769 0.95 -8.14 -22.90
C LEU A 769 -0.24 -8.18 -23.89
N ASP A 770 0.01 -8.04 -25.16
CA ASP A 770 -1.05 -8.13 -26.17
C ASP A 770 -1.48 -9.58 -26.49
N ALA A 771 -0.58 -10.54 -26.36
CA ALA A 771 -0.92 -11.95 -26.49
C ALA A 771 -1.68 -12.47 -25.27
N GLN A 772 -1.31 -12.03 -24.06
CA GLN A 772 -2.04 -12.34 -22.84
C GLN A 772 -3.41 -11.65 -22.78
N ARG A 773 -3.51 -10.39 -23.22
CA ARG A 773 -4.81 -9.71 -23.35
C ARG A 773 -5.74 -10.39 -24.35
N LYS A 774 -5.22 -10.88 -25.48
CA LYS A 774 -6.06 -11.62 -26.45
C LYS A 774 -6.45 -13.00 -25.95
N GLN A 775 -5.61 -13.69 -25.17
CA GLN A 775 -6.00 -14.94 -24.50
C GLN A 775 -6.98 -14.68 -23.35
N GLU A 776 -6.87 -13.59 -22.63
CA GLU A 776 -7.84 -13.18 -21.62
C GLU A 776 -9.15 -12.68 -22.23
N GLU A 777 -9.13 -11.99 -23.38
CA GLU A 777 -10.35 -11.62 -24.11
C GLU A 777 -11.04 -12.84 -24.75
N THR A 778 -10.31 -13.84 -25.23
CA THR A 778 -10.89 -15.09 -25.73
C THR A 778 -11.40 -15.97 -24.57
N LYS A 779 -10.76 -15.95 -23.40
CA LYS A 779 -11.27 -16.59 -22.19
C LYS A 779 -12.44 -15.83 -21.54
N LYS A 780 -12.52 -14.51 -21.69
CA LYS A 780 -13.68 -13.73 -21.21
C LYS A 780 -14.95 -13.94 -22.02
N ASN A 781 -14.88 -14.49 -23.21
CA ASN A 781 -16.05 -14.78 -24.05
C ASN A 781 -16.54 -16.23 -23.91
N GLN A 782 -15.85 -17.08 -23.15
CA GLN A 782 -16.38 -18.36 -22.69
C GLN A 782 -16.92 -18.18 -21.27
N VAL A 783 -18.17 -17.81 -21.13
CA VAL A 783 -18.87 -17.83 -19.84
C VAL A 783 -19.17 -19.30 -19.56
N ASN A 784 -18.36 -19.93 -18.75
CA ASN A 784 -18.63 -21.29 -18.27
C ASN A 784 -19.82 -21.25 -17.31
N ALA A 785 -20.84 -22.03 -17.57
CA ALA A 785 -21.93 -22.24 -16.63
C ALA A 785 -21.38 -22.95 -15.39
N THR A 786 -21.41 -22.29 -14.26
CA THR A 786 -20.90 -22.87 -13.01
C THR A 786 -22.03 -23.60 -12.30
N LEU A 787 -21.93 -24.94 -12.22
CA LEU A 787 -22.85 -25.75 -11.47
C LEU A 787 -22.59 -25.61 -9.96
N ARG A 788 -23.63 -25.30 -9.18
CA ARG A 788 -23.60 -25.25 -7.72
C ARG A 788 -23.96 -26.60 -7.13
N ILE A 789 -23.02 -27.30 -6.55
CA ILE A 789 -23.23 -28.57 -5.87
C ILE A 789 -23.25 -28.28 -4.36
N PRO A 790 -24.36 -28.51 -3.64
CA PRO A 790 -24.38 -28.30 -2.20
C PRO A 790 -23.45 -29.31 -1.51
N VAL A 791 -22.65 -28.83 -0.58
CA VAL A 791 -21.72 -29.64 0.21
C VAL A 791 -22.07 -29.58 1.69
N PRO A 792 -21.91 -30.68 2.44
CA PRO A 792 -22.16 -30.71 3.87
C PRO A 792 -21.04 -29.95 4.60
N TYR A 793 -21.39 -29.10 5.55
CA TYR A 793 -20.45 -28.33 6.36
C TYR A 793 -20.99 -28.23 7.80
N GLN A 794 -20.14 -27.81 8.72
CA GLN A 794 -20.51 -27.55 10.11
C GLN A 794 -20.30 -26.08 10.44
N ILE A 795 -21.26 -25.49 11.14
CA ILE A 795 -21.11 -24.16 11.72
C ILE A 795 -20.69 -24.35 13.18
N ILE A 796 -19.61 -23.67 13.55
CA ILE A 796 -19.07 -23.67 14.91
C ILE A 796 -19.12 -22.22 15.41
N ASP A 797 -19.60 -22.03 16.62
CA ASP A 797 -19.54 -20.73 17.28
C ASP A 797 -18.09 -20.44 17.67
N ASP A 798 -17.61 -19.26 17.36
CA ASP A 798 -16.34 -18.81 17.91
C ASP A 798 -16.55 -18.41 19.37
N THR A 799 -15.94 -19.18 20.28
CA THR A 799 -16.05 -18.93 21.71
C THR A 799 -15.32 -17.66 22.16
N LEU A 800 -14.41 -17.17 21.32
CA LEU A 800 -13.64 -15.94 21.59
C LEU A 800 -14.32 -14.70 20.98
N HIS A 801 -15.07 -14.88 19.88
CA HIS A 801 -15.75 -13.79 19.16
C HIS A 801 -17.21 -14.14 18.94
N LEU A 802 -18.10 -13.68 19.84
CA LEU A 802 -19.53 -13.95 19.80
C LEU A 802 -20.22 -13.62 18.47
N ARG A 803 -19.60 -12.75 17.66
CA ARG A 803 -20.11 -12.30 16.37
C ARG A 803 -19.58 -13.08 15.18
N ASP A 804 -18.62 -13.99 15.37
CA ASP A 804 -18.04 -14.76 14.29
C ASP A 804 -18.59 -16.19 14.33
N LYS A 805 -19.01 -16.67 13.15
CA LYS A 805 -19.43 -18.05 12.93
C LYS A 805 -18.42 -18.69 12.01
N LEU A 806 -17.80 -19.76 12.48
CA LEU A 806 -16.80 -20.50 11.74
C LEU A 806 -17.46 -21.60 10.93
N ILE A 807 -17.03 -21.74 9.67
CA ILE A 807 -17.48 -22.83 8.79
C ILE A 807 -16.35 -23.84 8.71
N LYS A 808 -16.60 -25.02 9.26
CA LYS A 808 -15.69 -26.15 9.19
C LYS A 808 -16.09 -27.05 8.02
N TYR A 809 -15.16 -27.16 7.07
CA TYR A 809 -15.29 -28.02 5.91
C TYR A 809 -13.90 -28.52 5.50
N ASN A 810 -13.82 -29.72 4.96
CA ASN A 810 -12.56 -30.23 4.40
C ASN A 810 -12.43 -29.73 2.95
N TRP A 811 -11.73 -28.64 2.77
CA TRP A 811 -11.55 -28.01 1.47
C TRP A 811 -10.74 -28.91 0.53
N GLU A 812 -11.25 -29.13 -0.68
CA GLU A 812 -10.50 -29.86 -1.70
C GLU A 812 -9.65 -28.89 -2.52
N ALA A 813 -8.37 -29.23 -2.71
CA ALA A 813 -7.43 -28.44 -3.50
C ALA A 813 -7.95 -28.18 -4.92
N ALA A 814 -7.62 -27.02 -5.48
CA ALA A 814 -7.97 -26.58 -6.84
C ALA A 814 -9.48 -26.42 -7.11
N LYS A 815 -10.34 -26.59 -6.12
CA LYS A 815 -11.80 -26.42 -6.27
C LYS A 815 -12.22 -25.01 -5.93
N GLU A 816 -13.32 -24.60 -6.56
CA GLU A 816 -13.98 -23.33 -6.25
C GLU A 816 -15.25 -23.60 -5.44
N TYR A 817 -15.49 -22.73 -4.48
CA TYR A 817 -16.67 -22.80 -3.62
C TYR A 817 -17.36 -21.45 -3.53
N GLU A 818 -18.65 -21.47 -3.22
CA GLU A 818 -19.42 -20.26 -2.95
C GLU A 818 -20.15 -20.41 -1.64
N LEU A 819 -19.88 -19.49 -0.73
CA LEU A 819 -20.60 -19.35 0.53
C LEU A 819 -21.76 -18.38 0.32
N VAL A 820 -22.97 -18.81 0.60
CA VAL A 820 -24.19 -18.03 0.47
C VAL A 820 -24.87 -17.92 1.83
N VAL A 821 -25.20 -16.71 2.22
CA VAL A 821 -25.97 -16.37 3.41
C VAL A 821 -27.24 -15.66 2.96
N ASP A 822 -28.37 -16.29 3.08
CA ASP A 822 -29.66 -15.74 2.63
C ASP A 822 -30.11 -14.54 3.48
N ASP A 823 -31.15 -13.87 3.02
CA ASP A 823 -31.80 -12.83 3.79
C ASP A 823 -32.40 -13.40 5.08
N SER A 824 -32.32 -12.65 6.18
CA SER A 824 -32.92 -13.00 7.46
C SER A 824 -32.43 -14.32 8.06
N VAL A 825 -31.20 -14.69 7.79
CA VAL A 825 -30.48 -15.75 8.49
C VAL A 825 -30.18 -15.34 9.92
N PHE A 826 -29.69 -14.13 10.08
CA PHE A 826 -29.33 -13.53 11.35
C PHE A 826 -30.33 -12.43 11.71
N THR A 827 -30.92 -12.52 12.87
CA THR A 827 -31.72 -11.44 13.46
C THR A 827 -30.88 -10.82 14.57
N SER A 828 -30.56 -9.53 14.42
CA SER A 828 -29.78 -8.80 15.41
C SER A 828 -30.56 -8.54 16.70
N ILE A 829 -29.85 -8.12 17.75
CA ILE A 829 -30.46 -7.61 19.00
C ILE A 829 -31.38 -6.41 18.78
N LEU A 830 -31.25 -5.73 17.66
CA LEU A 830 -32.08 -4.58 17.25
C LEU A 830 -33.28 -5.01 16.41
N ASN A 831 -33.55 -6.30 16.32
CA ASN A 831 -34.63 -6.89 15.53
C ASN A 831 -34.53 -6.62 14.02
N THR A 832 -33.31 -6.35 13.53
CA THR A 832 -33.00 -6.13 12.12
C THR A 832 -32.45 -7.40 11.49
N PRO A 833 -32.92 -7.82 10.30
CA PRO A 833 -32.39 -8.97 9.61
C PRO A 833 -31.13 -8.62 8.81
N ASN A 834 -30.29 -9.63 8.53
CA ASN A 834 -29.22 -9.48 7.57
C ASN A 834 -29.74 -9.41 6.14
N LEU A 835 -29.00 -8.76 5.27
CA LEU A 835 -29.17 -8.83 3.82
C LEU A 835 -28.48 -10.07 3.27
N TYR A 836 -28.89 -10.49 2.09
CA TYR A 836 -28.24 -11.52 1.31
C TYR A 836 -26.74 -11.20 1.12
N PHE A 837 -25.93 -12.23 1.30
CA PHE A 837 -24.48 -12.16 1.08
C PHE A 837 -24.02 -13.42 0.35
N SER A 838 -23.14 -13.28 -0.63
CA SER A 838 -22.41 -14.40 -1.20
C SER A 838 -20.94 -14.02 -1.40
N SER A 839 -20.09 -15.01 -1.24
CA SER A 839 -18.66 -14.90 -1.47
C SER A 839 -18.11 -16.15 -2.13
N LYS A 840 -17.22 -15.98 -3.10
CA LYS A 840 -16.58 -17.08 -3.82
C LYS A 840 -15.12 -17.16 -3.47
N GLY A 841 -14.64 -18.37 -3.26
CA GLY A 841 -13.24 -18.65 -3.01
C GLY A 841 -12.76 -19.85 -3.82
N LYS A 842 -11.54 -19.78 -4.32
CA LYS A 842 -10.84 -20.88 -4.95
C LYS A 842 -9.82 -21.42 -3.97
N ILE A 843 -9.86 -22.73 -3.74
CA ILE A 843 -8.88 -23.38 -2.86
C ILE A 843 -7.57 -23.54 -3.63
N ARG A 844 -6.49 -23.11 -3.00
CA ARG A 844 -5.16 -23.24 -3.56
C ARG A 844 -4.78 -24.71 -3.76
N GLU A 845 -4.04 -24.98 -4.81
CA GLU A 845 -3.52 -26.31 -5.10
C GLU A 845 -2.42 -26.67 -4.09
N ASP A 846 -2.25 -27.97 -3.79
CA ASP A 846 -1.16 -28.44 -2.92
C ASP A 846 0.19 -27.99 -3.42
N ASP A 847 0.33 -27.92 -4.72
CA ASP A 847 1.53 -27.49 -5.44
C ASP A 847 1.87 -26.00 -5.23
N TYR A 848 0.94 -25.21 -4.72
CA TYR A 848 1.16 -23.79 -4.41
C TYR A 848 2.02 -23.60 -3.18
N TYR A 849 1.91 -24.52 -2.22
CA TYR A 849 2.61 -24.42 -0.95
C TYR A 849 4.04 -24.92 -1.01
N GLY A 850 4.86 -24.47 -0.09
CA GLY A 850 6.14 -25.04 0.24
C GLY A 850 6.15 -25.61 1.64
N SER A 851 7.27 -26.18 2.05
CA SER A 851 7.50 -26.62 3.42
C SER A 851 8.86 -26.18 3.93
N MET A 852 9.01 -26.08 5.24
CA MET A 852 10.28 -25.78 5.88
C MET A 852 10.51 -26.71 7.06
N ASN A 853 11.67 -27.36 7.07
CA ASN A 853 12.11 -28.25 8.11
C ASN A 853 13.28 -27.60 8.86
N ILE A 854 13.07 -27.27 10.13
CA ILE A 854 14.08 -26.57 10.96
C ILE A 854 14.61 -27.55 11.99
N LYS A 855 15.86 -27.91 11.84
CA LYS A 855 16.58 -28.74 12.81
C LYS A 855 17.36 -27.84 13.77
N LEU A 856 16.94 -27.83 15.04
CA LEU A 856 17.60 -27.11 16.11
C LEU A 856 18.68 -27.99 16.73
N ILE A 857 19.86 -27.44 16.96
CA ILE A 857 20.96 -28.07 17.67
C ILE A 857 21.41 -27.12 18.75
N ASN A 858 21.23 -27.53 20.01
CA ASN A 858 21.76 -26.79 21.15
C ASN A 858 23.27 -27.13 21.29
N THR A 859 24.11 -26.15 21.01
CA THR A 859 25.57 -26.33 21.12
C THR A 859 26.14 -26.05 22.52
N GLY A 860 25.27 -25.56 23.44
CA GLY A 860 25.71 -25.14 24.79
C GLY A 860 26.61 -23.89 24.79
N ASN A 861 27.06 -23.44 23.63
CA ASN A 861 27.84 -22.22 23.43
C ASN A 861 26.98 -21.21 22.66
N ILE A 862 26.44 -20.26 23.35
CA ILE A 862 25.73 -19.15 22.73
C ILE A 862 26.78 -18.10 22.30
N GLU A 863 27.66 -18.52 21.39
CA GLU A 863 28.47 -17.58 20.64
C GLU A 863 27.84 -17.34 19.28
N GLN A 864 26.79 -16.58 19.18
CA GLN A 864 26.53 -15.86 17.93
C GLN A 864 25.15 -15.21 18.00
N TYR A 865 25.15 -13.95 18.45
CA TYR A 865 24.25 -13.00 17.79
C TYR A 865 24.63 -12.98 16.30
N PRO A 866 23.65 -12.89 15.40
CA PRO A 866 23.96 -12.77 13.97
C PRO A 866 24.99 -11.67 13.80
N ASP A 867 25.92 -11.91 12.90
CA ASP A 867 26.90 -10.90 12.51
C ASP A 867 26.14 -9.59 12.32
N ILE A 868 26.30 -8.69 13.28
CA ILE A 868 25.80 -7.33 13.19
C ILE A 868 26.48 -6.78 11.97
N ASP A 869 25.68 -6.36 10.99
CA ASP A 869 26.10 -5.84 9.70
C ASP A 869 27.53 -5.29 9.74
N GLU A 870 28.40 -5.78 8.87
CA GLU A 870 29.81 -5.33 8.71
C GLU A 870 29.94 -3.83 8.41
N ASP A 871 28.81 -3.11 8.36
CA ASP A 871 28.67 -1.68 8.09
C ASP A 871 28.38 -0.83 9.34
N LEU A 872 29.11 -1.09 10.44
CA LEU A 872 29.25 -0.03 11.45
C LEU A 872 29.98 1.14 10.78
N PRO A 873 29.35 2.34 10.67
CA PRO A 873 30.05 3.48 10.12
C PRO A 873 31.32 3.68 10.97
N PRO A 874 32.48 3.81 10.34
CA PRO A 874 33.71 4.08 11.08
C PRO A 874 33.49 5.39 11.83
N PHE A 875 33.95 5.42 13.09
CA PHE A 875 34.03 6.68 13.81
C PHE A 875 34.69 7.72 12.90
N LYS A 876 33.96 8.75 12.51
CA LYS A 876 34.55 9.91 11.87
C LYS A 876 35.40 10.60 12.94
N ASP A 877 36.64 10.22 13.05
CA ASP A 877 37.64 11.12 13.58
C ASP A 877 37.74 12.33 12.65
N ILE A 878 37.89 13.48 13.24
CA ILE A 878 37.87 14.80 12.63
C ILE A 878 38.92 14.93 11.50
N ASP A 879 39.74 13.95 11.26
CA ASP A 879 40.65 13.85 10.11
C ASP A 879 40.94 12.40 9.77
N THR A 880 40.75 12.08 8.48
CA THR A 880 41.29 10.99 7.72
C THR A 880 40.54 9.63 7.65
N ALA A 881 40.33 9.27 6.39
CA ALA A 881 40.36 7.95 5.76
C ALA A 881 39.77 6.73 6.47
N ARG A 882 38.76 6.16 5.84
CA ARG A 882 38.11 4.86 6.10
C ARG A 882 39.11 3.76 6.41
N VAL A 883 39.02 3.18 7.61
CA VAL A 883 39.77 2.03 8.03
C VAL A 883 38.87 0.90 8.49
N ARG A 884 38.87 -0.21 7.78
CA ARG A 884 38.26 -1.47 8.23
C ARG A 884 39.24 -2.18 9.20
N VAL A 885 38.93 -2.18 10.49
CA VAL A 885 39.69 -2.98 11.47
C VAL A 885 38.95 -4.30 11.70
N ARG A 886 39.47 -5.39 11.18
CA ARG A 886 39.02 -6.75 11.50
C ARG A 886 39.70 -7.21 12.79
N LYS A 887 39.20 -6.82 13.95
CA LYS A 887 39.38 -7.58 15.19
C LYS A 887 38.16 -7.37 16.06
N ARG A 888 37.44 -8.45 16.31
CA ARG A 888 36.29 -8.47 17.21
C ARG A 888 36.75 -8.28 18.64
N ALA A 889 36.32 -7.23 19.31
CA ALA A 889 36.28 -7.19 20.76
C ALA A 889 35.21 -8.19 21.26
N PRO A 890 35.39 -8.84 22.42
CA PRO A 890 34.40 -9.71 22.96
C PRO A 890 33.07 -8.96 23.18
N LEU A 891 32.00 -9.60 22.80
CA LEU A 891 30.65 -9.05 22.97
C LEU A 891 30.39 -8.91 24.47
N ILE A 892 30.16 -7.70 24.98
CA ILE A 892 29.72 -7.52 26.36
C ILE A 892 28.19 -7.68 26.35
N THR A 893 27.76 -8.91 26.55
CA THR A 893 26.39 -9.23 26.95
C THR A 893 26.42 -9.40 28.47
N ASP A 894 25.29 -9.11 29.11
CA ASP A 894 25.18 -9.37 30.54
C ASP A 894 25.35 -10.87 30.82
N SER A 895 26.59 -11.26 31.19
CA SER A 895 26.89 -12.64 31.55
C SER A 895 26.23 -13.05 32.86
N THR A 896 25.66 -12.09 33.60
CA THR A 896 24.93 -12.34 34.85
C THR A 896 23.43 -12.56 34.65
N ALA A 897 22.85 -12.13 33.52
CA ALA A 897 21.60 -12.73 33.11
C ALA A 897 21.93 -14.20 32.85
N ASN A 898 21.69 -15.04 33.85
CA ASN A 898 21.90 -16.49 33.78
C ASN A 898 21.34 -17.02 32.46
N PHE A 899 22.13 -16.93 31.39
CA PHE A 899 21.99 -17.72 30.19
C PHE A 899 22.42 -19.16 30.56
N THR A 900 21.88 -19.67 31.67
CA THR A 900 21.85 -21.13 31.87
C THR A 900 21.29 -21.65 30.58
N ALA A 901 22.07 -22.52 29.97
CA ALA A 901 21.76 -23.23 28.75
C ALA A 901 20.27 -23.35 28.55
N LEU A 902 19.76 -23.18 27.33
CA LEU A 902 18.37 -23.41 26.92
C LEU A 902 17.82 -24.78 27.37
N SER A 903 18.26 -25.24 28.54
CA SER A 903 18.03 -26.57 29.07
C SER A 903 16.69 -26.76 29.78
N SER A 904 15.97 -25.67 30.07
CA SER A 904 14.64 -25.72 30.70
C SER A 904 13.73 -24.65 30.10
N GLY A 905 12.67 -25.06 29.45
CA GLY A 905 11.68 -24.18 28.85
C GLY A 905 11.24 -24.67 27.46
N LEU A 906 10.17 -24.09 26.99
CA LEU A 906 9.62 -24.34 25.67
C LEU A 906 10.21 -23.35 24.67
N LEU A 907 10.56 -23.83 23.49
CA LEU A 907 10.97 -22.95 22.38
C LEU A 907 9.77 -22.73 21.45
N ILE A 908 9.45 -21.47 21.14
CA ILE A 908 8.46 -21.11 20.12
C ILE A 908 9.24 -20.73 18.86
N VAL A 909 9.17 -21.59 17.85
CA VAL A 909 9.78 -21.31 16.54
C VAL A 909 8.78 -20.57 15.68
N CYS A 910 9.13 -19.38 15.18
CA CYS A 910 8.27 -18.49 14.45
C CYS A 910 8.82 -18.23 13.06
N LEU A 911 7.93 -18.25 12.06
CA LEU A 911 8.16 -17.72 10.73
C LEU A 911 7.49 -16.35 10.62
N CYS A 912 8.28 -15.29 10.42
CA CYS A 912 7.82 -13.91 10.40
C CYS A 912 7.92 -13.32 8.98
N ASN A 913 7.03 -12.38 8.67
CA ASN A 913 7.14 -11.55 7.47
C ASN A 913 8.22 -10.45 7.62
N ASP A 914 8.39 -9.62 6.59
CA ASP A 914 9.34 -8.51 6.60
C ASP A 914 9.05 -7.43 7.65
N ASN A 915 7.81 -7.30 8.08
CA ASN A 915 7.40 -6.38 9.14
C ASN A 915 7.65 -6.96 10.55
N GLY A 916 8.04 -8.24 10.65
CA GLY A 916 8.23 -8.93 11.92
C GLY A 916 6.99 -9.60 12.48
N ASP A 917 5.84 -9.55 11.78
CA ASP A 917 4.62 -10.23 12.21
C ASP A 917 4.77 -11.75 12.11
N ILE A 918 4.35 -12.48 13.14
CA ILE A 918 4.40 -13.93 13.16
C ILE A 918 3.29 -14.49 12.28
N LEU A 919 3.66 -15.16 11.20
CA LEU A 919 2.71 -15.81 10.28
C LEU A 919 2.44 -17.26 10.69
N TYR A 920 3.48 -17.97 11.14
CA TYR A 920 3.39 -19.36 11.60
C TYR A 920 4.24 -19.54 12.85
N SER A 921 3.76 -20.34 13.79
CA SER A 921 4.52 -20.70 15.00
C SER A 921 4.29 -22.15 15.40
N LYS A 922 5.33 -22.79 15.88
CA LYS A 922 5.29 -24.12 16.47
C LYS A 922 6.18 -24.18 17.71
N THR A 923 5.76 -24.95 18.69
CA THR A 923 6.51 -25.14 19.93
C THR A 923 7.31 -26.43 19.87
N THR A 924 8.53 -26.41 20.44
CA THR A 924 9.41 -27.57 20.54
C THR A 924 10.28 -27.47 21.80
N ASN A 925 10.90 -28.57 22.15
CA ASN A 925 11.95 -28.60 23.18
C ASN A 925 13.33 -28.28 22.55
N CYS A 926 14.36 -28.12 23.36
CA CYS A 926 15.65 -27.55 22.95
C CYS A 926 16.38 -28.26 21.81
N ASP A 927 16.25 -29.56 21.64
CA ASP A 927 16.81 -30.32 20.53
C ASP A 927 15.67 -30.96 19.75
N GLY A 928 15.18 -30.25 18.75
CA GLY A 928 13.98 -30.71 18.03
C GLY A 928 14.05 -30.45 16.55
N ASN A 929 13.21 -31.21 15.84
CA ASN A 929 12.90 -30.98 14.45
C ASN A 929 11.51 -30.36 14.37
N VAL A 930 11.42 -29.18 13.77
CA VAL A 930 10.16 -28.44 13.60
C VAL A 930 9.86 -28.35 12.11
N VAL A 931 8.76 -28.96 11.69
CA VAL A 931 8.35 -28.97 10.29
C VAL A 931 7.15 -28.06 10.12
N PHE A 932 7.23 -27.11 9.21
CA PHE A 932 6.14 -26.29 8.75
C PHE A 932 5.72 -26.74 7.36
N ASP A 933 4.55 -27.35 7.27
CA ASP A 933 3.94 -27.79 6.02
C ASP A 933 2.91 -26.77 5.55
N TYR A 934 2.63 -26.75 4.26
CA TYR A 934 1.62 -25.86 3.68
C TYR A 934 1.84 -24.37 4.00
N ILE A 935 3.08 -23.92 3.94
CA ILE A 935 3.40 -22.50 4.09
C ILE A 935 3.36 -21.79 2.73
N LEU A 936 2.90 -20.56 2.75
CA LEU A 936 2.79 -19.74 1.53
C LEU A 936 4.19 -19.43 0.96
N PRO A 937 4.36 -19.36 -0.37
CA PRO A 937 5.60 -18.90 -0.97
C PRO A 937 5.91 -17.47 -0.60
N ALA A 938 6.96 -17.27 0.17
CA ALA A 938 7.41 -15.95 0.63
C ALA A 938 8.84 -16.04 1.18
N ASP A 939 9.41 -14.87 1.46
CA ASP A 939 10.63 -14.76 2.24
C ASP A 939 10.27 -14.65 3.72
N TYR A 940 10.85 -15.57 4.53
CA TYR A 940 10.59 -15.64 5.96
C TYR A 940 11.82 -15.28 6.77
N THR A 941 11.63 -14.46 7.78
CA THR A 941 12.57 -14.30 8.88
C THR A 941 12.23 -15.29 9.98
N LEU A 942 13.21 -16.11 10.39
CA LEU A 942 12.99 -17.07 11.45
C LEU A 942 13.38 -16.47 12.79
N LYS A 943 12.52 -16.65 13.80
CA LYS A 943 12.76 -16.27 15.20
C LYS A 943 12.45 -17.43 16.12
N ILE A 944 13.19 -17.51 17.20
CA ILE A 944 12.91 -18.42 18.33
C ILE A 944 12.70 -17.56 19.56
N ILE A 945 11.62 -17.81 20.28
CA ILE A 945 11.31 -17.23 21.58
C ILE A 945 11.55 -18.32 22.64
N HIS A 946 12.33 -17.99 23.63
CA HIS A 946 12.56 -18.87 24.78
C HIS A 946 11.48 -18.61 25.82
N ASP A 947 10.39 -19.35 25.74
CA ASP A 947 9.24 -19.31 26.64
C ASP A 947 9.60 -20.01 27.97
N ARG A 948 9.96 -19.23 28.97
CA ARG A 948 10.43 -19.70 30.29
C ARG A 948 9.30 -20.29 31.14
N ASN A 949 8.11 -19.78 31.03
CA ASN A 949 6.96 -20.17 31.83
C ASN A 949 6.00 -21.13 31.12
N SER A 950 6.31 -21.46 29.84
CA SER A 950 5.52 -22.37 28.98
C SER A 950 4.08 -21.90 28.71
N ASN A 951 3.86 -20.61 28.68
CA ASN A 951 2.56 -20.00 28.38
C ASN A 951 2.29 -19.83 26.87
N LYS A 952 3.26 -20.18 26.00
CA LYS A 952 3.23 -20.09 24.53
C LYS A 952 3.12 -18.67 23.98
N LYS A 953 3.57 -17.71 24.75
CA LYS A 953 3.64 -16.29 24.38
C LYS A 953 4.99 -15.73 24.82
N TRP A 954 5.40 -14.66 24.17
CA TRP A 954 6.54 -13.88 24.65
C TRP A 954 6.13 -13.00 25.82
N ASP A 955 6.91 -13.04 26.91
CA ASP A 955 6.70 -12.21 28.08
C ASP A 955 7.76 -11.11 28.19
N THR A 956 7.29 -9.90 28.41
CA THR A 956 8.16 -8.74 28.65
C THR A 956 8.84 -8.80 30.03
N GLY A 957 9.81 -7.88 30.24
CA GLY A 957 10.52 -7.75 31.50
C GLY A 957 9.78 -6.89 32.52
N ASP A 958 10.28 -6.98 33.78
CA ASP A 958 9.89 -6.09 34.88
C ASP A 958 11.16 -5.51 35.51
N TYR A 959 11.43 -4.22 35.26
CA TYR A 959 12.62 -3.56 35.78
C TYR A 959 12.67 -3.50 37.31
N LEU A 960 11.52 -3.24 37.94
CA LEU A 960 11.44 -3.13 39.42
C LEU A 960 11.72 -4.46 40.13
N LYS A 961 11.47 -5.58 39.43
CA LYS A 961 11.78 -6.92 39.93
C LYS A 961 13.09 -7.48 39.38
N HIS A 962 13.86 -6.68 38.60
CA HIS A 962 15.06 -7.11 37.91
C HIS A 962 14.84 -8.34 37.02
N GLN A 963 13.65 -8.43 36.43
CA GLN A 963 13.27 -9.52 35.55
C GLN A 963 13.42 -9.08 34.07
N TYR A 964 14.34 -9.73 33.36
CA TYR A 964 14.51 -9.50 31.92
C TYR A 964 13.37 -10.07 31.13
N PRO A 965 13.06 -9.51 29.94
CA PRO A 965 12.13 -10.09 29.00
C PRO A 965 12.59 -11.47 28.54
N GLU A 966 11.69 -12.26 28.02
CA GLU A 966 12.04 -13.54 27.39
C GLU A 966 12.93 -13.32 26.19
N ARG A 967 13.90 -14.21 26.05
CA ARG A 967 14.90 -14.09 25.01
C ARG A 967 14.33 -14.42 23.64
N VAL A 968 14.60 -13.56 22.67
CA VAL A 968 14.31 -13.80 21.26
C VAL A 968 15.64 -13.94 20.50
N VAL A 969 15.73 -14.95 19.63
CA VAL A 969 16.88 -15.17 18.77
C VAL A 969 16.41 -15.20 17.32
N GLN A 970 17.11 -14.52 16.45
CA GLN A 970 16.78 -14.49 15.03
C GLN A 970 17.82 -15.26 14.21
N TYR A 971 17.37 -16.04 13.24
CA TYR A 971 18.26 -16.70 12.29
C TYR A 971 18.92 -15.66 11.37
N PRO A 972 20.23 -15.77 11.08
CA PRO A 972 20.97 -14.70 10.40
C PRO A 972 20.51 -14.39 8.97
N ARG A 973 19.86 -15.36 8.30
CA ARG A 973 19.49 -15.24 6.89
C ARG A 973 18.00 -15.44 6.72
N LYS A 974 17.37 -14.62 5.88
CA LYS A 974 16.02 -14.88 5.43
C LYS A 974 15.97 -16.19 4.64
N GLN A 975 14.88 -16.92 4.80
CA GLN A 975 14.63 -18.17 4.12
C GLN A 975 13.54 -17.96 3.08
N SER A 976 13.88 -18.16 1.81
CA SER A 976 12.93 -18.05 0.70
C SER A 976 12.28 -19.41 0.46
N VAL A 977 10.97 -19.47 0.62
CA VAL A 977 10.17 -20.63 0.31
C VAL A 977 9.45 -20.38 -1.01
N LYS A 978 9.59 -21.29 -1.96
CA LYS A 978 8.87 -21.27 -3.23
C LYS A 978 7.87 -22.41 -3.28
N SER A 979 6.91 -22.31 -4.18
CA SER A 979 5.94 -23.39 -4.42
C SER A 979 6.66 -24.71 -4.68
N LYS A 980 6.18 -25.80 -4.07
CA LYS A 980 6.76 -27.16 -4.16
C LYS A 980 8.17 -27.32 -3.58
N TRP A 981 8.69 -26.33 -2.88
CA TRP A 981 10.02 -26.44 -2.28
C TRP A 981 9.94 -26.90 -0.84
N ASN A 982 10.85 -27.82 -0.48
CA ASN A 982 11.16 -28.17 0.89
C ASN A 982 12.48 -27.49 1.26
N VAL A 983 12.43 -26.61 2.24
CA VAL A 983 13.61 -25.87 2.72
C VAL A 983 14.08 -26.49 4.02
N ASP A 984 15.32 -27.00 4.03
CA ASP A 984 15.94 -27.53 5.23
C ASP A 984 16.86 -26.47 5.86
N VAL A 985 16.61 -26.15 7.11
CA VAL A 985 17.37 -25.18 7.90
C VAL A 985 18.03 -25.88 9.08
N LEU A 986 19.35 -25.78 9.16
CA LEU A 986 20.08 -26.21 10.32
C LEU A 986 20.41 -24.98 11.18
N TRP A 987 19.84 -24.93 12.37
CA TRP A 987 20.01 -23.81 13.29
C TRP A 987 20.74 -24.26 14.57
N LYS A 988 21.95 -23.77 14.73
CA LYS A 988 22.77 -23.98 15.94
C LYS A 988 22.49 -22.85 16.92
N LEU A 989 21.95 -23.22 18.08
CA LEU A 989 21.59 -22.29 19.15
C LEU A 989 22.70 -22.20 20.20
#